data_1a06aa12d06e3a3a72de72d8231f1554
#
_entry.id   1a06aa12d06e3a3a72de72d8231f1554
#
_cell.length_a   1.000
_cell.length_b   1.000
_cell.length_c   1.000
_cell.angle_alpha   90.00
_cell.angle_beta   90.00
_cell.angle_gamma   90.00
#
_symmetry.space_group_name_H-M   'P 1'
#
loop_
_entity.id
_entity.type
_entity.pdbx_description
1 polymer ?
#
loop_
_entity_poly.entity_id
_entity_poly.type
_entity_poly.pdbx_seq_one_letter_code
_entity_poly.pdbx_strand_id
1 'polypeptide(L)'
;MKKITATLLTLLLSTAFLPAQGLLPYQDTSLSPTRRANDLLRRLTLEEKVGLMMDQSQPVERLGIKPYQWWNEALHGVARNGVATMFPQAIGLAATFDDELVEQCFDIASTEARVKNRLAREKSNDNIRRYQGLTFWTPNVNIFRDPRWGRGQETYGEDPYLTSRMGVAVVKGLQGPDGNKTHACAKHYAVHSGPEWNRHVFNADNVAPRDLWETYLPAFKALVTEAHVKEVMCAYNRYENEPCCGSSRLLTQILRNEWGFDGLVTSDCWAINDFYTPGLHHTEPDTIHADAKAVWSGTDLECGGSYIALPEAVNLGLITEDRIDQSVFRLLKARFELGEMDPSTPYDTIPASVIACEAHKLVSLQAAREGIVLLKNAPSADGRKAPLLPLNPKQTIAVVGPNANDSVMLWGNYNGTPDRTVTILDGIHSYVKPGKLIYEQGSDCAFETSYSSLMAVGKHNGKPGWSATYFNTPDFSGPVAATAQYTTNLRLYTFGATAFAAGVNLENFSAQFATTVQFEKDQELEFTLQMLGTFGQLYVNGEMVKELKGRVGDKEPMYRLLCKAGKPYELELRFSTGSGQCACMFDMGHTTTFDDDALLRRIAKADVVVFVGGISPRLEGEEMPVSVEGFKGGDRTDIQLPRVQRELIAKIHKAGKRIVYVNCSGSAISLVPEAEHCDAMLQVFYPGQLGGQAVAETLFGDNNPSGRLPITIYKDTLQLPSFLDYRMKGRTYRYMEQKPQFCFGHGLSYTTFAYGDAHIEPATLLEDGTMSEERLVIPVTNTGLRAGDEVVQLYVQRPDDKEGPVKTLRAFRRINLLPGETKEVELPLDDDTFAWFDTHTGRMMSLSGRYNLLYGPSSADDVLKCIEVTRP
;
A
#
# COMPACT_ATOMS: atom_id res chain seq x y z
N MET A 1 -26.50 -17.49 -95.91
CA MET A 1 -27.59 -16.63 -95.88
C MET A 1 -27.95 -16.16 -94.60
N LYS A 2 -28.02 -15.16 -94.10
CA LYS A 2 -28.18 -14.38 -92.91
C LYS A 2 -26.89 -14.23 -92.05
N LYS A 3 -26.29 -13.07 -92.19
CA LYS A 3 -25.25 -12.46 -91.38
C LYS A 3 -25.85 -12.11 -90.05
N ILE A 4 -25.09 -12.50 -88.94
CA ILE A 4 -25.35 -12.02 -87.58
C ILE A 4 -24.18 -11.15 -87.20
N THR A 5 -24.43 -9.88 -87.04
CA THR A 5 -23.46 -8.87 -86.54
C THR A 5 -23.45 -8.92 -85.07
N ALA A 6 -22.27 -9.22 -84.52
CA ALA A 6 -22.01 -9.18 -83.05
C ALA A 6 -21.50 -7.77 -82.69
N THR A 7 -22.33 -7.06 -81.88
CA THR A 7 -21.94 -5.78 -81.28
C THR A 7 -21.24 -6.05 -79.95
N LEU A 8 -19.90 -5.75 -79.85
CA LEU A 8 -19.15 -5.78 -78.58
C LEU A 8 -19.50 -4.52 -77.78
N LEU A 9 -20.13 -4.72 -76.66
CA LEU A 9 -20.36 -3.65 -75.65
C LEU A 9 -19.16 -3.66 -74.67
N THR A 10 -18.29 -2.66 -74.80
CA THR A 10 -17.14 -2.48 -73.92
C THR A 10 -17.63 -1.75 -72.66
N LEU A 11 -17.77 -2.48 -71.55
CA LEU A 11 -18.04 -1.92 -70.22
C LEU A 11 -16.73 -1.38 -69.63
N LEU A 12 -16.51 -0.08 -69.59
CA LEU A 12 -15.49 0.59 -68.81
C LEU A 12 -15.90 0.53 -67.37
N LEU A 13 -15.29 -0.40 -66.58
CA LEU A 13 -15.27 -0.33 -65.15
C LEU A 13 -14.31 0.78 -64.74
N SER A 14 -14.78 1.94 -64.39
CA SER A 14 -14.04 2.95 -63.65
C SER A 14 -13.91 2.47 -62.21
N THR A 15 -12.84 1.72 -61.89
CA THR A 15 -12.41 1.55 -60.50
C THR A 15 -11.97 2.91 -60.01
N ALA A 16 -12.82 3.56 -59.24
CA ALA A 16 -12.41 4.68 -58.45
C ALA A 16 -11.34 4.16 -57.44
N PHE A 17 -10.10 4.42 -57.71
CA PHE A 17 -9.03 4.35 -56.72
C PHE A 17 -9.39 5.39 -55.64
N LEU A 18 -10.02 4.96 -54.54
CA LEU A 18 -9.98 5.71 -53.31
C LEU A 18 -8.48 5.74 -52.92
N PRO A 19 -7.85 6.91 -52.80
CA PRO A 19 -6.48 6.95 -52.28
C PRO A 19 -6.54 6.28 -50.90
N ALA A 20 -5.69 5.29 -50.69
CA ALA A 20 -5.46 4.79 -49.34
C ALA A 20 -5.10 6.01 -48.49
N GLN A 21 -6.00 6.42 -47.62
CA GLN A 21 -5.69 7.47 -46.66
C GLN A 21 -4.49 6.96 -45.88
N GLY A 22 -3.30 7.59 -46.08
CA GLY A 22 -2.12 7.29 -45.29
C GLY A 22 -2.46 7.42 -43.81
N LEU A 23 -1.77 6.64 -42.97
CA LEU A 23 -1.91 6.74 -41.52
C LEU A 23 -1.81 8.20 -41.10
N LEU A 24 -2.73 8.63 -40.22
CA LEU A 24 -2.62 9.97 -39.63
C LEU A 24 -1.37 9.99 -38.71
N PRO A 25 -0.69 11.14 -38.54
CA PRO A 25 0.55 11.19 -37.77
C PRO A 25 0.43 10.60 -36.35
N TYR A 26 -0.70 10.79 -35.67
CA TYR A 26 -0.89 10.19 -34.33
C TYR A 26 -1.00 8.65 -34.36
N GLN A 27 -1.32 8.05 -35.49
CA GLN A 27 -1.41 6.59 -35.69
C GLN A 27 -0.08 5.96 -36.13
N ASP A 28 0.90 6.79 -36.51
CA ASP A 28 2.22 6.34 -36.95
C ASP A 28 3.13 6.08 -35.75
N THR A 29 3.33 4.81 -35.40
CA THR A 29 4.16 4.37 -34.27
C THR A 29 5.64 4.65 -34.44
N SER A 30 6.11 5.03 -35.64
CA SER A 30 7.49 5.45 -35.87
C SER A 30 7.76 6.87 -35.39
N LEU A 31 6.72 7.66 -35.16
CA LEU A 31 6.81 9.03 -34.64
C LEU A 31 6.89 9.02 -33.10
N SER A 32 7.61 9.99 -32.54
CA SER A 32 7.72 10.13 -31.08
C SER A 32 6.35 10.40 -30.43
N PRO A 33 6.15 9.96 -29.17
CA PRO A 33 4.93 10.25 -28.39
C PRO A 33 4.55 11.74 -28.42
N THR A 34 5.51 12.63 -28.30
CA THR A 34 5.31 14.09 -28.39
C THR A 34 4.72 14.53 -29.73
N ARG A 35 5.21 13.99 -30.85
CA ARG A 35 4.68 14.34 -32.18
C ARG A 35 3.27 13.82 -32.37
N ARG A 36 3.01 12.60 -31.94
CA ARG A 36 1.71 11.94 -31.99
C ARG A 36 0.69 12.70 -31.13
N ALA A 37 1.07 13.05 -29.91
CA ALA A 37 0.22 13.83 -29.00
C ALA A 37 -0.16 15.20 -29.57
N ASN A 38 0.79 15.93 -30.15
CA ASN A 38 0.51 17.22 -30.78
C ASN A 38 -0.40 17.12 -32.01
N ASP A 39 -0.28 16.07 -32.82
CA ASP A 39 -1.16 15.87 -33.97
C ASP A 39 -2.58 15.53 -33.53
N LEU A 40 -2.73 14.62 -32.54
CA LEU A 40 -4.05 14.23 -32.03
C LEU A 40 -4.76 15.41 -31.33
N LEU A 41 -4.03 16.16 -30.49
CA LEU A 41 -4.56 17.32 -29.77
C LEU A 41 -5.27 18.32 -30.69
N ARG A 42 -4.66 18.63 -31.84
CA ARG A 42 -5.23 19.57 -32.81
C ARG A 42 -6.51 19.08 -33.50
N ARG A 43 -6.85 17.82 -33.33
CA ARG A 43 -8.03 17.20 -33.94
C ARG A 43 -9.22 17.10 -32.97
N LEU A 44 -8.98 17.34 -31.68
CA LEU A 44 -10.00 17.25 -30.62
C LEU A 44 -10.83 18.53 -30.53
N THR A 45 -12.13 18.39 -30.27
CA THR A 45 -12.99 19.51 -29.83
C THR A 45 -12.72 19.78 -28.34
N LEU A 46 -13.20 20.92 -27.83
CA LEU A 46 -13.08 21.26 -26.42
C LEU A 46 -13.74 20.22 -25.50
N GLU A 47 -14.93 19.74 -25.86
CA GLU A 47 -15.65 18.71 -25.10
C GLU A 47 -14.90 17.37 -25.09
N GLU A 48 -14.29 16.98 -26.23
CA GLU A 48 -13.47 15.77 -26.31
C GLU A 48 -12.20 15.90 -25.48
N LYS A 49 -11.55 17.07 -25.50
CA LYS A 49 -10.40 17.37 -24.64
C LYS A 49 -10.73 17.19 -23.16
N VAL A 50 -11.85 17.78 -22.73
CA VAL A 50 -12.32 17.69 -21.35
C VAL A 50 -12.70 16.26 -20.99
N GLY A 51 -13.35 15.52 -21.91
CA GLY A 51 -13.67 14.10 -21.71
C GLY A 51 -12.45 13.21 -21.46
N LEU A 52 -11.25 13.63 -21.91
CA LEU A 52 -10.00 12.91 -21.65
C LEU A 52 -9.36 13.26 -20.30
N MET A 53 -9.78 14.36 -19.64
CA MET A 53 -9.17 14.88 -18.41
C MET A 53 -9.77 14.29 -17.11
N MET A 54 -10.58 13.24 -17.19
CA MET A 54 -11.13 12.53 -16.03
C MET A 54 -10.50 11.15 -15.87
N ASP A 55 -10.47 10.61 -14.66
CA ASP A 55 -9.87 9.29 -14.36
C ASP A 55 -10.47 8.15 -15.21
N GLN A 56 -11.69 8.30 -15.65
CA GLN A 56 -12.36 7.48 -16.65
C GLN A 56 -12.45 8.27 -17.97
N SER A 57 -11.32 8.34 -18.68
CA SER A 57 -11.23 9.06 -19.96
C SER A 57 -12.24 8.54 -20.97
N GLN A 58 -13.02 9.45 -21.52
CA GLN A 58 -14.07 9.10 -22.48
C GLN A 58 -13.47 8.70 -23.85
N PRO A 59 -14.13 7.83 -24.61
CA PRO A 59 -13.68 7.49 -25.96
C PRO A 59 -13.91 8.67 -26.93
N VAL A 60 -13.06 8.75 -27.96
CA VAL A 60 -13.28 9.64 -29.11
C VAL A 60 -13.42 8.77 -30.36
N GLU A 61 -14.61 8.25 -30.57
CA GLU A 61 -14.89 7.21 -31.59
C GLU A 61 -14.50 7.62 -33.00
N ARG A 62 -14.77 8.90 -33.39
CA ARG A 62 -14.42 9.40 -34.74
C ARG A 62 -12.91 9.40 -35.03
N LEU A 63 -12.07 9.35 -33.99
CA LEU A 63 -10.61 9.26 -34.07
C LEU A 63 -10.09 7.88 -33.64
N GLY A 64 -10.95 6.95 -33.32
CA GLY A 64 -10.59 5.60 -32.91
C GLY A 64 -9.93 5.52 -31.52
N ILE A 65 -10.07 6.58 -30.71
CA ILE A 65 -9.51 6.62 -29.35
C ILE A 65 -10.44 5.86 -28.42
N LYS A 66 -9.89 4.85 -27.77
CA LYS A 66 -10.61 4.02 -26.78
C LYS A 66 -10.68 4.72 -25.43
N PRO A 67 -11.64 4.35 -24.55
CA PRO A 67 -11.65 4.84 -23.17
C PRO A 67 -10.40 4.37 -22.44
N TYR A 68 -9.97 5.14 -21.44
CA TYR A 68 -8.81 4.77 -20.61
C TYR A 68 -9.14 4.92 -19.13
N GLN A 69 -8.51 4.10 -18.28
CA GLN A 69 -8.72 4.07 -16.84
C GLN A 69 -7.41 4.44 -16.15
N TRP A 70 -7.34 5.66 -15.62
CA TRP A 70 -6.13 6.17 -14.97
C TRP A 70 -5.93 5.62 -13.56
N TRP A 71 -7.02 5.28 -12.86
CA TRP A 71 -6.95 4.79 -11.49
C TRP A 71 -6.56 3.32 -11.43
N ASN A 72 -5.31 3.05 -11.09
CA ASN A 72 -4.80 1.71 -10.81
C ASN A 72 -3.89 1.76 -9.58
N GLU A 73 -3.78 0.65 -8.87
CA GLU A 73 -3.06 0.57 -7.61
C GLU A 73 -2.04 -0.57 -7.63
N ALA A 74 -0.83 -0.29 -7.12
CA ALA A 74 0.23 -1.29 -6.97
C ALA A 74 1.10 -0.98 -5.75
N LEU A 75 0.49 -0.69 -4.59
CA LEU A 75 1.21 -0.27 -3.40
C LEU A 75 2.25 -1.30 -2.93
N HIS A 76 1.96 -2.59 -3.08
CA HIS A 76 2.88 -3.70 -2.80
C HIS A 76 2.53 -4.95 -3.61
N GLY A 77 2.32 -4.77 -4.90
CA GLY A 77 1.82 -5.73 -5.89
C GLY A 77 0.53 -5.22 -6.52
N VAL A 78 0.17 -5.72 -7.71
CA VAL A 78 -1.02 -5.24 -8.43
C VAL A 78 -2.27 -5.44 -7.61
N ALA A 79 -2.91 -4.34 -7.22
CA ALA A 79 -4.06 -4.35 -6.33
C ALA A 79 -5.38 -4.34 -7.08
N ARG A 80 -6.43 -4.87 -6.44
CA ARG A 80 -7.84 -4.80 -6.87
C ARG A 80 -8.11 -5.29 -8.30
N ASN A 81 -7.19 -6.11 -8.83
CA ASN A 81 -7.27 -6.68 -10.18
C ASN A 81 -7.04 -8.20 -10.16
N GLY A 82 -7.77 -8.92 -9.29
CA GLY A 82 -7.68 -10.38 -9.18
C GLY A 82 -6.35 -10.90 -8.65
N VAL A 83 -5.93 -12.08 -9.14
CA VAL A 83 -4.71 -12.75 -8.65
C VAL A 83 -3.46 -11.98 -9.03
N ALA A 84 -2.59 -11.73 -8.03
CA ALA A 84 -1.28 -11.10 -8.19
C ALA A 84 -0.33 -11.54 -7.08
N THR A 85 0.98 -11.36 -7.27
CA THR A 85 1.96 -11.50 -6.20
C THR A 85 1.80 -10.37 -5.19
N MET A 86 1.69 -10.72 -3.89
CA MET A 86 1.59 -9.75 -2.79
C MET A 86 2.86 -9.74 -1.96
N PHE A 87 3.56 -8.62 -2.01
CA PHE A 87 4.75 -8.32 -1.21
C PHE A 87 4.36 -7.83 0.19
N PRO A 88 5.30 -7.67 1.12
CA PRO A 88 5.05 -6.92 2.36
C PRO A 88 4.50 -5.53 2.07
N GLN A 89 3.69 -5.01 2.98
CA GLN A 89 3.21 -3.62 2.92
C GLN A 89 4.40 -2.64 2.88
N ALA A 90 4.21 -1.45 2.31
CA ALA A 90 5.27 -0.46 2.07
C ALA A 90 6.17 -0.21 3.29
N ILE A 91 5.58 -0.07 4.48
CA ILE A 91 6.35 0.09 5.74
C ILE A 91 7.21 -1.13 6.07
N GLY A 92 6.77 -2.34 5.71
CA GLY A 92 7.55 -3.58 5.85
C GLY A 92 8.67 -3.67 4.81
N LEU A 93 8.43 -3.18 3.58
CA LEU A 93 9.47 -3.05 2.56
C LEU A 93 10.54 -2.04 3.00
N ALA A 94 10.14 -0.91 3.60
CA ALA A 94 11.09 0.07 4.14
C ALA A 94 11.98 -0.52 5.26
N ALA A 95 11.46 -1.46 6.05
CA ALA A 95 12.21 -2.13 7.11
C ALA A 95 13.35 -3.03 6.59
N THR A 96 13.35 -3.37 5.30
CA THR A 96 14.47 -4.09 4.68
C THR A 96 15.73 -3.24 4.58
N PHE A 97 15.62 -1.92 4.43
CA PHE A 97 16.74 -1.05 4.06
C PHE A 97 17.51 -1.62 2.86
N ASP A 98 16.73 -2.10 1.86
CA ASP A 98 17.23 -2.72 0.63
C ASP A 98 16.43 -2.17 -0.55
N ASP A 99 16.92 -1.11 -1.17
CA ASP A 99 16.28 -0.44 -2.29
C ASP A 99 16.38 -1.26 -3.58
N GLU A 100 17.42 -2.09 -3.74
CA GLU A 100 17.54 -3.00 -4.89
C GLU A 100 16.44 -4.09 -4.84
N LEU A 101 16.18 -4.67 -3.68
CA LEU A 101 15.09 -5.63 -3.50
C LEU A 101 13.72 -4.98 -3.72
N VAL A 102 13.54 -3.74 -3.27
CA VAL A 102 12.30 -2.98 -3.51
C VAL A 102 12.10 -2.72 -5.00
N GLU A 103 13.14 -2.30 -5.73
CA GLU A 103 13.07 -2.14 -7.19
C GLU A 103 12.64 -3.44 -7.87
N GLN A 104 13.22 -4.58 -7.48
CA GLN A 104 12.85 -5.90 -8.00
C GLN A 104 11.38 -6.26 -7.70
N CYS A 105 10.86 -5.97 -6.51
CA CYS A 105 9.45 -6.18 -6.17
C CYS A 105 8.52 -5.42 -7.13
N PHE A 106 8.87 -4.18 -7.46
CA PHE A 106 8.04 -3.35 -8.33
C PHE A 106 8.27 -3.61 -9.82
N ASP A 107 9.43 -4.11 -10.23
CA ASP A 107 9.62 -4.66 -11.58
C ASP A 107 8.72 -5.88 -11.82
N ILE A 108 8.58 -6.75 -10.82
CA ILE A 108 7.62 -7.86 -10.85
C ILE A 108 6.18 -7.35 -10.94
N ALA A 109 5.81 -6.37 -10.11
CA ALA A 109 4.47 -5.80 -10.12
C ALA A 109 4.12 -5.21 -11.50
N SER A 110 5.03 -4.45 -12.12
CA SER A 110 4.83 -3.87 -13.45
C SER A 110 4.79 -4.93 -14.56
N THR A 111 5.55 -6.01 -14.43
CA THR A 111 5.50 -7.17 -15.34
C THR A 111 4.12 -7.83 -15.29
N GLU A 112 3.61 -8.12 -14.09
CA GLU A 112 2.27 -8.69 -13.92
C GLU A 112 1.19 -7.74 -14.41
N ALA A 113 1.36 -6.42 -14.19
CA ALA A 113 0.43 -5.39 -14.65
C ALA A 113 0.30 -5.36 -16.18
N ARG A 114 1.41 -5.43 -16.91
CA ARG A 114 1.40 -5.49 -18.38
C ARG A 114 0.63 -6.69 -18.91
N VAL A 115 0.86 -7.86 -18.35
CA VAL A 115 0.13 -9.06 -18.72
C VAL A 115 -1.36 -8.94 -18.42
N LYS A 116 -1.72 -8.44 -17.24
CA LYS A 116 -3.12 -8.24 -16.84
C LYS A 116 -3.84 -7.23 -17.73
N ASN A 117 -3.18 -6.12 -18.07
CA ASN A 117 -3.71 -5.13 -19.00
C ASN A 117 -3.97 -5.74 -20.38
N ARG A 118 -3.00 -6.46 -20.96
CA ARG A 118 -3.16 -7.15 -22.23
C ARG A 118 -4.35 -8.10 -22.21
N LEU A 119 -4.43 -9.00 -21.22
CA LEU A 119 -5.55 -9.95 -21.08
C LEU A 119 -6.91 -9.25 -20.92
N ALA A 120 -6.96 -8.11 -20.23
CA ALA A 120 -8.16 -7.32 -20.08
C ALA A 120 -8.58 -6.68 -21.42
N ARG A 121 -7.63 -6.11 -22.16
CA ARG A 121 -7.85 -5.53 -23.50
C ARG A 121 -8.36 -6.56 -24.50
N GLU A 122 -7.72 -7.71 -24.58
CA GLU A 122 -8.14 -8.83 -25.44
C GLU A 122 -9.57 -9.28 -25.14
N LYS A 123 -9.92 -9.40 -23.84
CA LYS A 123 -11.24 -9.85 -23.41
C LYS A 123 -12.35 -8.82 -23.64
N SER A 124 -12.04 -7.52 -23.53
CA SER A 124 -13.01 -6.42 -23.55
C SER A 124 -13.03 -5.64 -24.86
N ASN A 125 -12.25 -6.02 -25.86
CA ASN A 125 -12.02 -5.25 -27.09
C ASN A 125 -11.58 -3.81 -26.78
N ASP A 126 -10.53 -3.70 -25.94
CA ASP A 126 -9.94 -2.44 -25.42
C ASP A 126 -10.83 -1.59 -24.51
N ASN A 127 -12.00 -2.08 -24.12
CA ASN A 127 -12.84 -1.38 -23.15
C ASN A 127 -12.48 -1.82 -21.71
N ILE A 128 -11.30 -1.42 -21.25
CA ILE A 128 -10.78 -1.78 -19.92
C ILE A 128 -11.57 -1.10 -18.80
N ARG A 129 -11.61 -1.74 -17.63
CA ARG A 129 -12.22 -1.23 -16.41
C ARG A 129 -11.18 -0.62 -15.47
N ARG A 130 -11.63 0.09 -14.44
CA ARG A 130 -10.80 0.57 -13.33
C ARG A 130 -9.93 -0.56 -12.77
N TYR A 131 -8.67 -0.26 -12.42
CA TYR A 131 -7.61 -1.18 -12.00
C TYR A 131 -7.03 -2.09 -13.09
N GLN A 132 -7.38 -1.86 -14.37
CA GLN A 132 -6.84 -2.64 -15.50
C GLN A 132 -5.92 -1.82 -16.43
N GLY A 133 -5.68 -0.53 -16.10
CA GLY A 133 -4.75 0.33 -16.83
C GLY A 133 -3.29 0.11 -16.45
N LEU A 134 -2.44 1.04 -16.89
CA LEU A 134 -0.97 0.96 -16.74
C LEU A 134 -0.38 2.18 -16.00
N THR A 135 -1.23 3.03 -15.45
CA THR A 135 -0.88 4.17 -14.61
C THR A 135 -1.18 3.81 -13.16
N PHE A 136 -0.15 3.78 -12.30
CA PHE A 136 -0.28 3.30 -10.92
C PHE A 136 -0.10 4.44 -9.93
N TRP A 137 -1.10 4.70 -9.11
CA TRP A 137 -1.06 5.75 -8.09
C TRP A 137 -0.25 5.30 -6.86
N THR A 138 1.03 5.09 -7.10
CA THR A 138 2.07 4.56 -6.22
C THR A 138 3.42 5.11 -6.67
N PRO A 139 4.36 5.48 -5.72
CA PRO A 139 4.35 5.24 -4.27
C PRO A 139 3.70 6.36 -3.44
N ASN A 140 3.29 6.01 -2.20
CA ASN A 140 2.98 7.00 -1.18
C ASN A 140 4.28 7.39 -0.43
N VAL A 141 4.81 8.57 -0.73
CA VAL A 141 6.05 9.09 -0.16
C VAL A 141 5.83 10.19 0.88
N ASN A 142 4.64 10.26 1.45
CA ASN A 142 4.40 11.11 2.61
C ASN A 142 5.20 10.60 3.81
N ILE A 143 5.65 11.53 4.65
CA ILE A 143 6.44 11.18 5.85
C ILE A 143 5.51 10.73 6.97
N PHE A 144 5.80 9.57 7.54
CA PHE A 144 5.10 9.02 8.70
C PHE A 144 5.50 9.77 9.97
N ARG A 145 5.16 11.08 10.03
CA ARG A 145 5.57 11.99 11.11
C ARG A 145 4.94 11.68 12.47
N ASP A 146 3.82 10.98 12.51
CA ASP A 146 3.04 10.70 13.71
C ASP A 146 2.50 9.28 13.69
N PRO A 147 2.79 8.45 14.70
CA PRO A 147 2.37 7.04 14.73
C PRO A 147 0.85 6.85 14.83
N ARG A 148 0.08 7.90 15.05
CA ARG A 148 -1.38 7.85 15.07
C ARG A 148 -2.00 7.81 13.69
N TRP A 149 -1.27 8.18 12.64
CA TRP A 149 -1.79 8.20 11.29
C TRP A 149 -2.00 6.78 10.72
N GLY A 150 -3.25 6.43 10.40
CA GLY A 150 -3.62 5.08 9.95
C GLY A 150 -3.10 4.70 8.57
N ARG A 151 -2.84 5.67 7.67
CA ARG A 151 -2.19 5.44 6.37
C ARG A 151 -0.67 5.39 6.45
N GLY A 152 -0.07 5.53 7.64
CA GLY A 152 1.36 5.37 7.81
C GLY A 152 1.90 4.04 7.30
N GLN A 153 1.10 2.98 7.34
CA GLN A 153 1.44 1.68 6.77
C GLN A 153 1.74 1.72 5.25
N GLU A 154 1.18 2.69 4.52
CA GLU A 154 1.37 2.85 3.08
C GLU A 154 2.68 3.53 2.73
N THR A 155 3.40 4.06 3.72
CA THR A 155 4.60 4.88 3.54
C THR A 155 5.88 4.10 3.83
N TYR A 156 7.01 4.73 3.52
CA TYR A 156 8.34 4.16 3.76
C TYR A 156 8.98 4.69 5.06
N GLY A 157 8.15 5.16 6.00
CA GLY A 157 8.56 5.54 7.34
C GLY A 157 8.68 7.03 7.57
N GLU A 158 9.40 7.37 8.64
CA GLU A 158 9.49 8.74 9.16
C GLU A 158 10.69 9.54 8.63
N ASP A 159 11.62 8.88 7.95
CA ASP A 159 12.85 9.50 7.48
C ASP A 159 12.78 9.91 6.02
N PRO A 160 13.09 11.17 5.67
CA PRO A 160 13.02 11.66 4.29
C PRO A 160 14.03 10.98 3.35
N TYR A 161 15.23 10.62 3.82
CA TYR A 161 16.24 9.98 2.98
C TYR A 161 15.85 8.52 2.66
N LEU A 162 15.46 7.75 3.68
CA LEU A 162 14.96 6.38 3.48
C LEU A 162 13.76 6.38 2.55
N THR A 163 12.79 7.28 2.78
CA THR A 163 11.60 7.42 1.92
C THR A 163 11.96 7.79 0.48
N SER A 164 12.98 8.64 0.28
CA SER A 164 13.48 8.99 -1.06
C SER A 164 14.07 7.77 -1.76
N ARG A 165 14.97 7.02 -1.11
CA ARG A 165 15.62 5.85 -1.73
C ARG A 165 14.60 4.77 -2.08
N MET A 166 13.72 4.42 -1.14
CA MET A 166 12.66 3.44 -1.39
C MET A 166 11.69 3.91 -2.47
N GLY A 167 11.29 5.19 -2.45
CA GLY A 167 10.41 5.75 -3.47
C GLY A 167 11.04 5.77 -4.86
N VAL A 168 12.32 6.09 -4.98
CA VAL A 168 13.08 6.03 -6.24
C VAL A 168 13.12 4.59 -6.78
N ALA A 169 13.38 3.61 -5.91
CA ALA A 169 13.37 2.19 -6.27
C ALA A 169 12.00 1.73 -6.80
N VAL A 170 10.92 2.13 -6.12
CA VAL A 170 9.54 1.85 -6.58
C VAL A 170 9.27 2.42 -7.96
N VAL A 171 9.62 3.68 -8.18
CA VAL A 171 9.40 4.34 -9.48
C VAL A 171 10.19 3.63 -10.59
N LYS A 172 11.47 3.32 -10.34
CA LYS A 172 12.31 2.60 -11.31
C LYS A 172 11.77 1.22 -11.65
N GLY A 173 11.38 0.44 -10.64
CA GLY A 173 10.79 -0.87 -10.84
C GLY A 173 9.46 -0.83 -11.61
N LEU A 174 8.58 0.12 -11.29
CA LEU A 174 7.32 0.30 -12.01
C LEU A 174 7.53 0.77 -13.46
N GLN A 175 8.35 1.79 -13.67
CA GLN A 175 8.54 2.41 -14.98
C GLN A 175 9.48 1.61 -15.89
N GLY A 176 10.32 0.73 -15.33
CA GLY A 176 11.30 -0.04 -16.06
C GLY A 176 12.43 0.82 -16.65
N PRO A 177 13.40 0.21 -17.33
CA PRO A 177 14.61 0.88 -17.77
C PRO A 177 14.39 1.93 -18.87
N ASP A 178 13.32 1.81 -19.65
CA ASP A 178 12.93 2.79 -20.69
C ASP A 178 11.95 3.86 -20.16
N GLY A 179 11.55 3.77 -18.90
CA GLY A 179 10.62 4.68 -18.26
C GLY A 179 9.16 4.54 -18.70
N ASN A 180 8.80 3.52 -19.46
CA ASN A 180 7.49 3.37 -20.09
C ASN A 180 6.84 2.00 -19.91
N LYS A 181 7.42 1.14 -19.05
CA LYS A 181 6.82 -0.17 -18.74
C LYS A 181 5.46 0.00 -18.07
N THR A 182 5.35 0.80 -17.04
CA THR A 182 4.12 1.38 -16.48
C THR A 182 4.44 2.78 -16.00
N HIS A 183 3.44 3.59 -15.68
CA HIS A 183 3.69 4.89 -15.06
C HIS A 183 3.44 4.82 -13.57
N ALA A 184 4.37 5.37 -12.80
CA ALA A 184 4.29 5.56 -11.35
C ALA A 184 3.79 6.97 -11.03
N CYS A 185 3.14 7.13 -9.87
CA CYS A 185 2.59 8.38 -9.38
C CYS A 185 3.03 8.65 -7.95
N ALA A 186 3.82 9.70 -7.74
CA ALA A 186 4.22 10.13 -6.40
C ALA A 186 3.04 10.79 -5.67
N LYS A 187 2.65 10.27 -4.50
CA LYS A 187 1.51 10.77 -3.74
C LYS A 187 1.81 10.90 -2.24
N HIS A 188 1.10 11.79 -1.53
CA HIS A 188 0.16 12.83 -1.97
C HIS A 188 0.85 14.19 -1.80
N TYR A 189 1.00 14.95 -2.86
CA TYR A 189 1.77 16.20 -2.91
C TYR A 189 0.91 17.40 -2.51
N ALA A 190 1.17 18.10 -1.41
CA ALA A 190 2.22 17.86 -0.45
C ALA A 190 1.71 18.10 0.97
N VAL A 191 2.59 17.85 1.97
CA VAL A 191 2.32 18.10 3.38
C VAL A 191 1.05 17.35 3.86
N HIS A 192 0.97 16.07 3.53
CA HIS A 192 -0.13 15.18 3.90
C HIS A 192 0.39 14.02 4.78
N SER A 193 -0.06 13.96 6.02
CA SER A 193 0.32 12.89 6.99
C SER A 193 -0.74 12.77 8.10
N GLY A 194 -2.01 12.73 7.74
CA GLY A 194 -3.17 12.67 8.61
C GLY A 194 -3.51 14.00 9.29
N PRO A 195 -4.56 14.04 10.03
CA PRO A 195 -5.46 12.92 10.34
C PRO A 195 -6.46 12.62 9.22
N GLU A 196 -6.86 11.35 9.12
CA GLU A 196 -7.79 10.89 8.09
C GLU A 196 -9.21 11.42 8.30
N TRP A 197 -9.65 11.49 9.55
CA TRP A 197 -11.02 11.85 9.91
C TRP A 197 -11.40 13.30 9.59
N ASN A 198 -10.46 14.17 9.20
CA ASN A 198 -10.75 15.57 8.83
C ASN A 198 -9.96 16.05 7.60
N ARG A 199 -9.40 15.17 6.79
CA ARG A 199 -8.52 15.51 5.67
C ARG A 199 -9.15 16.47 4.65
N HIS A 200 -10.47 16.41 4.46
CA HIS A 200 -11.23 17.25 3.55
C HIS A 200 -11.47 18.70 4.03
N VAL A 201 -11.13 18.99 5.28
CA VAL A 201 -11.22 20.35 5.85
C VAL A 201 -9.88 20.83 6.41
N PHE A 202 -8.90 19.94 6.49
CA PHE A 202 -7.63 20.21 7.15
C PHE A 202 -6.81 21.24 6.37
N ASN A 203 -6.20 22.17 7.11
CA ASN A 203 -5.23 23.12 6.59
C ASN A 203 -3.89 22.91 7.32
N ALA A 204 -2.87 22.51 6.59
CA ALA A 204 -1.51 22.46 7.12
C ALA A 204 -0.94 23.88 7.13
N ASP A 205 -1.27 24.61 8.16
CA ASP A 205 -0.69 25.92 8.46
C ASP A 205 0.50 25.77 9.42
N ASN A 206 1.24 26.85 9.62
CA ASN A 206 2.39 26.90 10.52
C ASN A 206 3.52 25.90 10.22
N VAL A 207 3.59 25.38 8.99
CA VAL A 207 4.73 24.57 8.55
C VAL A 207 5.93 25.49 8.34
N ALA A 208 6.97 25.34 9.16
CA ALA A 208 8.18 26.12 8.98
C ALA A 208 8.82 25.83 7.62
N PRO A 209 9.43 26.83 6.93
CA PRO A 209 10.12 26.60 5.68
C PRO A 209 11.16 25.46 5.77
N ARG A 210 11.87 25.35 6.90
CA ARG A 210 12.78 24.23 7.16
C ARG A 210 12.05 22.88 7.12
N ASP A 211 10.94 22.74 7.83
CA ASP A 211 10.18 21.48 7.86
C ASP A 211 9.67 21.09 6.46
N LEU A 212 9.25 22.08 5.68
CA LEU A 212 8.84 21.87 4.30
C LEU A 212 9.98 21.27 3.46
N TRP A 213 11.16 21.92 3.46
CA TRP A 213 12.28 21.59 2.59
C TRP A 213 13.14 20.43 3.10
N GLU A 214 13.24 20.21 4.43
CA GLU A 214 14.02 19.12 5.02
C GLU A 214 13.22 17.85 5.26
N THR A 215 11.87 17.94 5.30
CA THR A 215 11.03 16.79 5.69
C THR A 215 9.96 16.46 4.66
N TYR A 216 9.10 17.40 4.26
CA TYR A 216 7.91 17.07 3.47
C TYR A 216 8.17 16.99 1.96
N LEU A 217 9.15 17.68 1.43
CA LEU A 217 9.42 17.76 -0.01
C LEU A 217 10.55 16.85 -0.53
N PRO A 218 11.56 16.41 0.25
CA PRO A 218 12.73 15.72 -0.30
C PRO A 218 12.40 14.47 -1.10
N ALA A 219 11.49 13.62 -0.63
CA ALA A 219 11.13 12.41 -1.34
C ALA A 219 10.49 12.72 -2.70
N PHE A 220 9.56 13.67 -2.77
CA PHE A 220 8.96 14.09 -4.05
C PHE A 220 10.02 14.65 -5.00
N LYS A 221 10.96 15.48 -4.49
CA LYS A 221 12.07 15.99 -5.30
C LYS A 221 12.89 14.85 -5.89
N ALA A 222 13.30 13.88 -5.07
CA ALA A 222 14.09 12.74 -5.52
C ALA A 222 13.35 11.91 -6.60
N LEU A 223 12.05 11.67 -6.43
CA LEU A 223 11.28 10.94 -7.43
C LEU A 223 11.16 11.69 -8.76
N VAL A 224 11.10 13.01 -8.72
CA VAL A 224 11.06 13.86 -9.93
C VAL A 224 12.44 13.93 -10.60
N THR A 225 13.50 14.23 -9.83
CA THR A 225 14.81 14.58 -10.41
C THR A 225 15.71 13.37 -10.66
N GLU A 226 15.56 12.27 -9.92
CA GLU A 226 16.40 11.08 -10.04
C GLU A 226 15.67 9.91 -10.74
N ALA A 227 14.39 9.68 -10.40
CA ALA A 227 13.62 8.58 -10.96
C ALA A 227 12.72 9.00 -12.13
N HIS A 228 12.60 10.29 -12.41
CA HIS A 228 11.78 10.83 -13.50
C HIS A 228 10.35 10.29 -13.48
N VAL A 229 9.73 10.36 -12.29
CA VAL A 229 8.35 9.89 -12.09
C VAL A 229 7.40 10.55 -13.09
N LYS A 230 6.48 9.76 -13.67
CA LYS A 230 5.59 10.24 -14.75
C LYS A 230 4.38 11.00 -14.24
N GLU A 231 3.96 10.73 -13.00
CA GLU A 231 2.77 11.34 -12.42
C GLU A 231 3.04 11.80 -10.99
N VAL A 232 2.31 12.85 -10.59
CA VAL A 232 2.25 13.34 -9.21
C VAL A 232 0.79 13.54 -8.84
N MET A 233 0.37 13.02 -7.70
CA MET A 233 -0.99 13.23 -7.18
C MET A 233 -0.98 14.33 -6.12
N CYS A 234 -1.76 15.38 -6.31
CA CYS A 234 -1.94 16.42 -5.31
C CYS A 234 -2.87 15.94 -4.18
N ALA A 235 -2.59 16.40 -2.96
CA ALA A 235 -3.26 15.96 -1.73
C ALA A 235 -4.62 16.62 -1.52
N TYR A 236 -5.45 15.98 -0.68
CA TYR A 236 -6.76 16.52 -0.25
C TYR A 236 -6.64 17.83 0.53
N ASN A 237 -5.70 17.90 1.47
CA ASN A 237 -5.62 19.00 2.42
C ASN A 237 -5.26 20.33 1.77
N ARG A 238 -5.50 21.40 2.51
CA ARG A 238 -4.92 22.70 2.20
C ARG A 238 -3.51 22.81 2.80
N TYR A 239 -2.67 23.58 2.13
CA TYR A 239 -1.40 24.07 2.63
C TYR A 239 -1.35 25.57 2.50
N GLU A 240 -1.07 26.30 3.60
CA GLU A 240 -1.09 27.77 3.65
C GLU A 240 -2.42 28.34 3.11
N ASN A 241 -3.54 27.75 3.48
CA ASN A 241 -4.91 28.10 3.11
C ASN A 241 -5.32 27.81 1.65
N GLU A 242 -4.41 27.35 0.79
CA GLU A 242 -4.74 26.91 -0.57
C GLU A 242 -4.92 25.38 -0.62
N PRO A 243 -5.96 24.85 -1.27
CA PRO A 243 -6.04 23.43 -1.58
C PRO A 243 -4.80 22.99 -2.36
N CYS A 244 -4.18 21.87 -2.00
CA CYS A 244 -2.96 21.41 -2.68
C CYS A 244 -3.17 21.24 -4.19
N CYS A 245 -4.35 20.75 -4.62
CA CYS A 245 -4.69 20.62 -6.03
C CYS A 245 -5.01 21.97 -6.74
N GLY A 246 -5.10 23.05 -6.00
CA GLY A 246 -5.29 24.41 -6.52
C GLY A 246 -4.13 25.35 -6.22
N SER A 247 -2.98 24.84 -5.76
CA SER A 247 -1.85 25.66 -5.38
C SER A 247 -0.84 25.84 -6.50
N SER A 248 -0.81 27.05 -7.09
CA SER A 248 0.19 27.41 -8.10
C SER A 248 1.62 27.40 -7.52
N ARG A 249 1.79 27.65 -6.21
CA ARG A 249 3.10 27.58 -5.55
C ARG A 249 3.63 26.14 -5.58
N LEU A 250 2.81 25.17 -5.17
CA LEU A 250 3.22 23.78 -5.12
C LEU A 250 3.38 23.20 -6.53
N LEU A 251 2.34 23.31 -7.37
CA LEU A 251 2.25 22.57 -8.63
C LEU A 251 3.03 23.22 -9.77
N THR A 252 3.05 24.56 -9.85
CA THR A 252 3.73 25.27 -10.92
C THR A 252 5.11 25.76 -10.51
N GLN A 253 5.24 26.49 -9.39
CA GLN A 253 6.53 27.10 -9.04
C GLN A 253 7.55 26.07 -8.57
N ILE A 254 7.21 25.21 -7.60
CA ILE A 254 8.13 24.23 -7.03
C ILE A 254 8.24 23.02 -7.97
N LEU A 255 7.12 22.33 -8.23
CA LEU A 255 7.15 21.06 -8.95
C LEU A 255 7.65 21.20 -10.39
N ARG A 256 7.06 22.16 -11.17
CA ARG A 256 7.39 22.29 -12.60
C ARG A 256 8.59 23.20 -12.86
N ASN A 257 8.59 24.42 -12.29
CA ASN A 257 9.61 25.40 -12.65
C ASN A 257 10.93 25.15 -11.94
N GLU A 258 10.90 24.75 -10.66
CA GLU A 258 12.13 24.54 -9.88
C GLU A 258 12.71 23.13 -10.08
N TRP A 259 11.86 22.09 -10.06
CA TRP A 259 12.35 20.71 -10.22
C TRP A 259 12.29 20.18 -11.65
N GLY A 260 11.69 20.91 -12.59
CA GLY A 260 11.63 20.53 -14.00
C GLY A 260 10.65 19.41 -14.33
N PHE A 261 9.63 19.18 -13.49
CA PHE A 261 8.64 18.12 -13.73
C PHE A 261 7.85 18.36 -15.03
N ASP A 262 7.96 17.45 -16.00
CA ASP A 262 7.27 17.50 -17.29
C ASP A 262 6.11 16.50 -17.42
N GLY A 263 5.89 15.68 -16.41
CA GLY A 263 4.79 14.72 -16.33
C GLY A 263 3.43 15.35 -16.03
N LEU A 264 2.43 14.52 -15.79
CA LEU A 264 1.08 14.96 -15.46
C LEU A 264 0.83 15.03 -13.93
N VAL A 265 -0.08 15.92 -13.53
CA VAL A 265 -0.58 15.99 -12.17
C VAL A 265 -2.02 15.50 -12.15
N THR A 266 -2.31 14.51 -11.31
CA THR A 266 -3.67 14.05 -11.02
C THR A 266 -4.16 14.59 -9.68
N SER A 267 -5.47 14.86 -9.57
CA SER A 267 -6.06 15.11 -8.24
C SER A 267 -6.20 13.81 -7.46
N ASP A 268 -6.17 13.89 -6.13
CA ASP A 268 -6.79 12.84 -5.33
C ASP A 268 -8.31 12.79 -5.59
N CYS A 269 -8.94 11.64 -5.29
CA CYS A 269 -10.30 11.39 -5.74
C CYS A 269 -11.31 12.34 -5.07
N TRP A 270 -12.03 13.07 -5.91
CA TRP A 270 -12.97 14.13 -5.52
C TRP A 270 -12.35 15.30 -4.73
N ALA A 271 -11.05 15.45 -4.67
CA ALA A 271 -10.39 16.53 -3.95
C ALA A 271 -10.77 17.93 -4.48
N ILE A 272 -11.12 18.05 -5.78
CA ILE A 272 -11.57 19.33 -6.35
C ILE A 272 -12.97 19.69 -5.85
N ASN A 273 -13.81 18.69 -5.52
CA ASN A 273 -15.12 18.95 -4.93
C ASN A 273 -15.03 19.65 -3.58
N ASP A 274 -13.92 19.43 -2.83
CA ASP A 274 -13.70 20.10 -1.55
C ASP A 274 -13.58 21.64 -1.70
N PHE A 275 -13.15 22.13 -2.88
CA PHE A 275 -12.94 23.54 -3.11
C PHE A 275 -14.26 24.35 -3.02
N TYR A 276 -15.39 23.78 -3.44
CA TYR A 276 -16.67 24.48 -3.50
C TYR A 276 -17.75 23.90 -2.58
N THR A 277 -17.55 22.72 -2.02
CA THR A 277 -18.55 22.07 -1.18
C THR A 277 -18.65 22.77 0.18
N PRO A 278 -19.85 23.28 0.59
CA PRO A 278 -20.04 23.86 1.91
C PRO A 278 -19.71 22.88 3.04
N GLY A 279 -18.94 23.34 4.01
CA GLY A 279 -18.49 22.51 5.13
C GLY A 279 -17.19 21.76 4.90
N LEU A 280 -16.67 21.75 3.66
CA LEU A 280 -15.32 21.29 3.32
C LEU A 280 -14.37 22.49 3.18
N HIS A 281 -13.47 22.53 2.21
CA HIS A 281 -12.54 23.67 2.06
C HIS A 281 -13.26 24.98 1.73
N HIS A 282 -14.23 24.92 0.84
CA HIS A 282 -15.08 26.02 0.41
C HIS A 282 -14.30 27.31 0.10
N THR A 283 -13.24 27.16 -0.70
CA THR A 283 -12.36 28.26 -1.16
C THR A 283 -12.83 28.89 -2.46
N GLU A 284 -13.70 28.17 -3.21
CA GLU A 284 -14.26 28.61 -4.47
C GLU A 284 -15.81 28.61 -4.40
N PRO A 285 -16.49 29.49 -5.16
CA PRO A 285 -17.94 29.66 -5.04
C PRO A 285 -18.74 28.48 -5.63
N ASP A 286 -18.21 27.79 -6.63
CA ASP A 286 -18.89 26.72 -7.38
C ASP A 286 -17.90 25.81 -8.11
N THR A 287 -18.41 24.78 -8.76
CA THR A 287 -17.66 23.81 -9.54
C THR A 287 -16.86 24.46 -10.68
N ILE A 288 -17.44 25.43 -11.38
CA ILE A 288 -16.81 26.04 -12.57
C ILE A 288 -15.54 26.78 -12.17
N HIS A 289 -15.58 27.56 -11.07
CA HIS A 289 -14.42 28.27 -10.54
C HIS A 289 -13.39 27.29 -9.96
N ALA A 290 -13.83 26.24 -9.26
CA ALA A 290 -12.97 25.21 -8.71
C ALA A 290 -12.16 24.48 -9.79
N ASP A 291 -12.82 24.05 -10.85
CA ASP A 291 -12.20 23.35 -11.98
C ASP A 291 -11.21 24.25 -12.73
N ALA A 292 -11.62 25.49 -13.00
CA ALA A 292 -10.75 26.49 -13.64
C ALA A 292 -9.49 26.73 -12.81
N LYS A 293 -9.63 26.90 -11.47
CA LYS A 293 -8.49 27.10 -10.55
C LYS A 293 -7.58 25.88 -10.51
N ALA A 294 -8.12 24.68 -10.42
CA ALA A 294 -7.33 23.46 -10.37
C ALA A 294 -6.47 23.30 -11.64
N VAL A 295 -7.09 23.40 -12.83
CA VAL A 295 -6.37 23.30 -14.11
C VAL A 295 -5.39 24.45 -14.27
N TRP A 296 -5.77 25.69 -13.92
CA TRP A 296 -4.86 26.84 -13.99
C TRP A 296 -3.62 26.65 -13.13
N SER A 297 -3.78 26.12 -11.92
CA SER A 297 -2.69 25.90 -10.96
C SER A 297 -1.76 24.75 -11.37
N GLY A 298 -2.21 23.78 -12.18
CA GLY A 298 -1.37 22.71 -12.68
C GLY A 298 -1.92 21.31 -12.61
N THR A 299 -3.15 21.09 -12.10
CA THR A 299 -3.81 19.78 -12.06
C THR A 299 -4.34 19.42 -13.43
N ASP A 300 -3.80 18.38 -14.05
CA ASP A 300 -4.08 18.00 -15.42
C ASP A 300 -5.20 16.99 -15.55
N LEU A 301 -5.34 16.10 -14.56
CA LEU A 301 -6.31 15.00 -14.51
C LEU A 301 -7.11 15.06 -13.23
N GLU A 302 -8.41 14.89 -13.32
CA GLU A 302 -9.28 14.77 -12.17
C GLU A 302 -9.65 13.31 -11.89
N CYS A 303 -9.44 12.85 -10.65
CA CYS A 303 -10.14 11.68 -10.15
C CYS A 303 -11.53 12.09 -9.66
N GLY A 304 -12.50 12.05 -10.55
CA GLY A 304 -13.86 12.53 -10.30
C GLY A 304 -14.63 12.80 -11.60
N GLY A 305 -15.52 13.79 -11.58
CA GLY A 305 -16.33 14.14 -12.74
C GLY A 305 -16.66 15.62 -12.84
N SER A 306 -16.01 16.48 -12.02
CA SER A 306 -16.33 17.91 -12.02
C SER A 306 -15.79 18.61 -13.26
N TYR A 307 -14.68 18.17 -13.84
CA TYR A 307 -14.07 18.78 -15.02
C TYR A 307 -14.99 18.86 -16.23
N ILE A 308 -16.13 18.16 -16.25
CA ILE A 308 -17.17 18.33 -17.28
C ILE A 308 -17.68 19.77 -17.35
N ALA A 309 -17.47 20.60 -16.32
CA ALA A 309 -17.84 22.02 -16.31
C ALA A 309 -16.77 22.94 -16.95
N LEU A 310 -15.60 22.46 -17.33
CA LEU A 310 -14.52 23.26 -17.94
C LEU A 310 -14.93 24.00 -19.23
N PRO A 311 -15.76 23.44 -20.15
CA PRO A 311 -16.21 24.21 -21.32
C PRO A 311 -16.94 25.47 -20.94
N GLU A 312 -17.74 25.47 -19.87
CA GLU A 312 -18.41 26.66 -19.37
C GLU A 312 -17.40 27.64 -18.74
N ALA A 313 -16.37 27.14 -18.05
CA ALA A 313 -15.29 27.98 -17.55
C ALA A 313 -14.54 28.73 -18.68
N VAL A 314 -14.36 28.09 -19.83
CA VAL A 314 -13.79 28.75 -21.04
C VAL A 314 -14.75 29.80 -21.57
N ASN A 315 -16.06 29.50 -21.69
CA ASN A 315 -17.08 30.45 -22.15
C ASN A 315 -17.15 31.70 -21.25
N LEU A 316 -16.96 31.52 -19.95
CA LEU A 316 -16.93 32.62 -18.96
C LEU A 316 -15.58 33.37 -18.92
N GLY A 317 -14.57 32.88 -19.65
CA GLY A 317 -13.23 33.50 -19.68
C GLY A 317 -12.41 33.27 -18.39
N LEU A 318 -12.77 32.29 -17.55
CA LEU A 318 -12.04 31.93 -16.34
C LEU A 318 -10.76 31.15 -16.65
N ILE A 319 -10.75 30.43 -17.77
CA ILE A 319 -9.57 29.69 -18.27
C ILE A 319 -9.56 29.74 -19.80
N THR A 320 -8.41 29.57 -20.41
CA THR A 320 -8.30 29.51 -21.87
C THR A 320 -8.22 28.05 -22.34
N GLU A 321 -8.69 27.81 -23.59
CA GLU A 321 -8.55 26.49 -24.22
C GLU A 321 -7.07 26.09 -24.34
N ASP A 322 -6.14 27.06 -24.62
CA ASP A 322 -4.70 26.80 -24.66
C ASP A 322 -4.16 26.22 -23.34
N ARG A 323 -4.73 26.61 -22.19
CA ARG A 323 -4.33 26.03 -20.90
C ARG A 323 -4.86 24.59 -20.75
N ILE A 324 -6.05 24.31 -21.23
CA ILE A 324 -6.60 22.94 -21.30
C ILE A 324 -5.73 22.09 -22.22
N ASP A 325 -5.31 22.63 -23.36
CA ASP A 325 -4.43 21.96 -24.33
C ASP A 325 -3.13 21.47 -23.71
N GLN A 326 -2.53 22.25 -22.81
CA GLN A 326 -1.32 21.84 -22.09
C GLN A 326 -1.55 20.60 -21.22
N SER A 327 -2.69 20.50 -20.55
CA SER A 327 -3.06 19.34 -19.73
C SER A 327 -3.34 18.12 -20.60
N VAL A 328 -4.19 18.27 -21.63
CA VAL A 328 -4.51 17.19 -22.57
C VAL A 328 -3.27 16.68 -23.31
N PHE A 329 -2.35 17.56 -23.69
CA PHE A 329 -1.08 17.16 -24.28
C PHE A 329 -0.29 16.18 -23.39
N ARG A 330 -0.21 16.44 -22.07
CA ARG A 330 0.50 15.55 -21.11
C ARG A 330 -0.21 14.21 -21.01
N LEU A 331 -1.52 14.20 -20.96
CA LEU A 331 -2.31 12.95 -20.90
C LEU A 331 -2.12 12.12 -22.18
N LEU A 332 -2.20 12.75 -23.35
CA LEU A 332 -1.98 12.06 -24.63
C LEU A 332 -0.54 11.54 -24.75
N LYS A 333 0.47 12.35 -24.35
CA LYS A 333 1.87 11.94 -24.33
C LYS A 333 2.06 10.68 -23.50
N ALA A 334 1.50 10.65 -22.27
CA ALA A 334 1.57 9.50 -21.36
C ALA A 334 0.94 8.23 -21.97
N ARG A 335 -0.24 8.34 -22.60
CA ARG A 335 -0.89 7.22 -23.27
C ARG A 335 -0.08 6.67 -24.44
N PHE A 336 0.57 7.56 -25.23
CA PHE A 336 1.47 7.14 -26.30
C PHE A 336 2.77 6.53 -25.76
N GLU A 337 3.34 7.05 -24.68
CA GLU A 337 4.53 6.46 -24.02
C GLU A 337 4.25 5.04 -23.51
N LEU A 338 3.08 4.79 -22.97
CA LEU A 338 2.65 3.46 -22.53
C LEU A 338 2.36 2.50 -23.69
N GLY A 339 2.29 2.99 -24.94
CA GLY A 339 1.87 2.18 -26.08
C GLY A 339 0.41 1.76 -26.04
N GLU A 340 -0.41 2.44 -25.23
CA GLU A 340 -1.83 2.10 -25.05
C GLU A 340 -2.65 2.25 -26.32
N MET A 341 -2.26 3.21 -27.18
CA MET A 341 -2.88 3.44 -28.49
C MET A 341 -2.17 2.74 -29.65
N ASP A 342 -1.24 1.84 -29.36
CA ASP A 342 -0.44 1.13 -30.35
C ASP A 342 -1.04 -0.27 -30.62
N PRO A 343 -0.88 -0.80 -31.84
CA PRO A 343 -1.39 -2.13 -32.16
C PRO A 343 -0.66 -3.26 -31.41
N SER A 344 0.57 -3.03 -30.96
CA SER A 344 1.36 -3.95 -30.14
C SER A 344 2.46 -3.22 -29.39
N THR A 345 2.93 -3.83 -28.29
CA THR A 345 4.04 -3.35 -27.48
C THR A 345 5.08 -4.47 -27.27
N PRO A 346 6.33 -4.16 -26.90
CA PRO A 346 7.32 -5.18 -26.54
C PRO A 346 6.87 -6.13 -25.43
N TYR A 347 5.97 -5.66 -24.54
CA TYR A 347 5.48 -6.40 -23.39
C TYR A 347 4.42 -7.46 -23.72
N ASP A 348 3.87 -7.47 -24.94
CA ASP A 348 2.81 -8.39 -25.35
C ASP A 348 3.30 -9.84 -25.47
N THR A 349 4.62 -10.05 -25.54
CA THR A 349 5.25 -11.37 -25.58
C THR A 349 5.36 -12.03 -24.20
N ILE A 350 5.13 -11.30 -23.11
CA ILE A 350 5.22 -11.83 -21.74
C ILE A 350 4.09 -12.84 -21.52
N PRO A 351 4.38 -14.10 -21.14
CA PRO A 351 3.36 -15.14 -20.99
C PRO A 351 2.48 -14.89 -19.77
N ALA A 352 1.21 -15.30 -19.83
CA ALA A 352 0.27 -15.16 -18.71
C ALA A 352 0.68 -15.95 -17.45
N SER A 353 1.52 -16.98 -17.61
CA SER A 353 2.02 -17.81 -16.51
C SER A 353 2.98 -17.10 -15.55
N VAL A 354 3.41 -15.86 -15.84
CA VAL A 354 4.24 -15.07 -14.91
C VAL A 354 3.43 -14.54 -13.72
N ILE A 355 2.11 -14.36 -13.89
CA ILE A 355 1.25 -13.86 -12.81
C ILE A 355 1.31 -14.82 -11.63
N ALA A 356 1.73 -14.31 -10.47
CA ALA A 356 1.90 -15.06 -9.22
C ALA A 356 2.73 -16.35 -9.39
N CYS A 357 3.74 -16.36 -10.27
CA CYS A 357 4.61 -17.51 -10.45
C CYS A 357 5.51 -17.75 -9.22
N GLU A 358 6.11 -18.96 -9.12
CA GLU A 358 6.94 -19.30 -7.95
C GLU A 358 8.17 -18.39 -7.81
N ALA A 359 8.78 -17.94 -8.92
CA ALA A 359 9.91 -17.01 -8.87
C ALA A 359 9.51 -15.67 -8.20
N HIS A 360 8.33 -15.13 -8.53
CA HIS A 360 7.80 -13.92 -7.93
C HIS A 360 7.51 -14.09 -6.42
N LYS A 361 6.95 -15.26 -6.04
CA LYS A 361 6.69 -15.59 -4.64
C LYS A 361 7.97 -15.72 -3.81
N LEU A 362 9.05 -16.19 -4.40
CA LEU A 362 10.35 -16.26 -3.72
C LEU A 362 10.89 -14.87 -3.39
N VAL A 363 10.72 -13.89 -4.28
CA VAL A 363 11.08 -12.48 -4.00
C VAL A 363 10.18 -11.91 -2.89
N SER A 364 8.87 -12.20 -2.90
CA SER A 364 7.97 -11.82 -1.81
C SER A 364 8.40 -12.42 -0.47
N LEU A 365 8.83 -13.69 -0.46
CA LEU A 365 9.37 -14.34 0.74
C LEU A 365 10.67 -13.70 1.22
N GLN A 366 11.58 -13.36 0.31
CA GLN A 366 12.83 -12.68 0.66
C GLN A 366 12.54 -11.31 1.29
N ALA A 367 11.68 -10.51 0.68
CA ALA A 367 11.28 -9.21 1.24
C ALA A 367 10.64 -9.35 2.62
N ALA A 368 9.83 -10.39 2.84
CA ALA A 368 9.26 -10.69 4.15
C ALA A 368 10.34 -11.06 5.18
N ARG A 369 11.33 -11.88 4.82
CA ARG A 369 12.46 -12.26 5.70
C ARG A 369 13.28 -11.05 6.12
N GLU A 370 13.64 -10.21 5.17
CA GLU A 370 14.48 -9.04 5.40
C GLU A 370 13.76 -7.93 6.15
N GLY A 371 12.43 -7.82 6.02
CA GLY A 371 11.61 -6.84 6.72
C GLY A 371 11.30 -7.18 8.18
N ILE A 372 11.59 -8.41 8.66
CA ILE A 372 11.34 -8.80 10.04
C ILE A 372 12.38 -8.18 10.97
N VAL A 373 11.92 -7.41 11.97
CA VAL A 373 12.77 -6.73 12.96
C VAL A 373 12.72 -7.48 14.29
N LEU A 374 13.87 -7.93 14.77
CA LEU A 374 14.00 -8.46 16.11
C LEU A 374 14.18 -7.31 17.10
N LEU A 375 13.15 -7.02 17.90
CA LEU A 375 13.14 -5.91 18.84
C LEU A 375 13.83 -6.25 20.16
N LYS A 376 13.65 -7.50 20.63
CA LYS A 376 14.16 -7.97 21.91
C LYS A 376 14.42 -9.48 21.87
N ASN A 377 15.57 -9.91 22.36
CA ASN A 377 15.93 -11.32 22.61
C ASN A 377 17.06 -11.42 23.65
N ALA A 378 16.89 -10.77 24.79
CA ALA A 378 17.90 -10.76 25.85
C ALA A 378 17.78 -12.01 26.75
N PRO A 379 18.86 -12.42 27.41
CA PRO A 379 18.78 -13.34 28.54
C PRO A 379 17.84 -12.80 29.61
N SER A 380 17.29 -13.72 30.47
CA SER A 380 16.48 -13.24 31.60
C SER A 380 17.27 -12.29 32.51
N ALA A 381 16.58 -11.34 33.15
CA ALA A 381 17.22 -10.30 33.98
C ALA A 381 18.11 -10.88 35.12
N ASP A 382 17.80 -12.11 35.60
CA ASP A 382 18.59 -12.84 36.60
C ASP A 382 19.73 -13.68 35.99
N GLY A 383 19.94 -13.63 34.66
CA GLY A 383 20.95 -14.35 33.92
C GLY A 383 20.79 -15.88 33.90
N ARG A 384 19.70 -16.43 34.47
CA ARG A 384 19.47 -17.87 34.58
C ARG A 384 18.96 -18.51 33.31
N LYS A 385 18.36 -17.72 32.37
CA LYS A 385 17.83 -18.22 31.13
C LYS A 385 18.52 -17.55 29.95
N ALA A 386 18.99 -18.36 29.02
CA ALA A 386 19.49 -17.90 27.73
C ALA A 386 18.40 -17.16 26.94
N PRO A 387 18.76 -16.41 25.88
CA PRO A 387 17.80 -15.86 24.91
C PRO A 387 16.80 -16.92 24.47
N LEU A 388 15.56 -16.53 24.24
CA LEU A 388 14.49 -17.48 23.90
C LEU A 388 14.53 -17.90 22.42
N LEU A 389 14.85 -16.99 21.55
CA LEU A 389 14.98 -17.25 20.11
C LEU A 389 16.42 -17.58 19.72
N PRO A 390 16.61 -18.49 18.75
CA PRO A 390 15.59 -19.27 18.04
C PRO A 390 14.97 -20.39 18.90
N LEU A 391 13.70 -20.73 18.61
CA LEU A 391 12.94 -21.77 19.30
C LEU A 391 13.43 -23.17 18.94
N ASN A 392 13.27 -24.09 19.87
CA ASN A 392 13.51 -25.50 19.60
C ASN A 392 12.20 -26.19 19.14
N PRO A 393 12.14 -26.77 17.91
CA PRO A 393 10.93 -27.39 17.37
C PRO A 393 10.46 -28.65 18.12
N LYS A 394 11.28 -29.16 19.09
CA LYS A 394 10.92 -30.29 19.95
C LYS A 394 10.07 -29.88 21.14
N GLN A 395 10.01 -28.60 21.45
CA GLN A 395 9.17 -28.05 22.53
C GLN A 395 7.68 -28.15 22.20
N THR A 396 6.86 -28.10 23.23
CA THR A 396 5.41 -27.90 23.08
C THR A 396 5.16 -26.39 23.00
N ILE A 397 4.65 -25.94 21.87
CA ILE A 397 4.43 -24.53 21.59
C ILE A 397 2.94 -24.23 21.56
N ALA A 398 2.50 -23.23 22.32
CA ALA A 398 1.19 -22.66 22.19
C ALA A 398 1.27 -21.41 21.31
N VAL A 399 0.48 -21.34 20.25
CA VAL A 399 0.27 -20.15 19.44
C VAL A 399 -1.04 -19.51 19.89
N VAL A 400 -0.96 -18.26 20.30
CA VAL A 400 -2.08 -17.47 20.83
C VAL A 400 -2.14 -16.13 20.12
N GLY A 401 -3.30 -15.54 20.02
CA GLY A 401 -3.46 -14.17 19.52
C GLY A 401 -4.27 -14.05 18.22
N PRO A 402 -4.83 -12.85 17.98
CA PRO A 402 -5.80 -12.60 16.92
C PRO A 402 -5.22 -12.76 15.52
N ASN A 403 -3.93 -12.46 15.34
CA ASN A 403 -3.26 -12.40 14.05
C ASN A 403 -2.58 -13.73 13.65
N ALA A 404 -2.63 -14.75 14.49
CA ALA A 404 -1.95 -16.02 14.25
C ALA A 404 -2.44 -16.74 12.99
N ASN A 405 -3.75 -16.71 12.75
CA ASN A 405 -4.41 -17.39 11.64
C ASN A 405 -5.23 -16.44 10.76
N ASP A 406 -4.82 -15.19 10.66
CA ASP A 406 -5.48 -14.18 9.81
C ASP A 406 -4.66 -13.94 8.52
N SER A 407 -5.14 -14.45 7.38
CA SER A 407 -4.52 -14.26 6.07
C SER A 407 -4.67 -12.83 5.55
N VAL A 408 -5.79 -12.15 5.87
CA VAL A 408 -6.07 -10.80 5.37
C VAL A 408 -5.19 -9.77 6.05
N MET A 409 -4.88 -9.97 7.33
CA MET A 409 -3.91 -9.12 8.04
C MET A 409 -2.55 -9.11 7.35
N LEU A 410 -2.09 -10.26 6.83
CA LEU A 410 -0.80 -10.35 6.15
C LEU A 410 -0.72 -9.50 4.88
N TRP A 411 -1.85 -9.26 4.21
CA TRP A 411 -1.87 -8.55 2.92
C TRP A 411 -1.83 -7.04 3.05
N GLY A 412 -2.09 -6.46 4.23
CA GLY A 412 -2.19 -4.99 4.37
C GLY A 412 -3.40 -4.41 3.66
N ASN A 413 -3.38 -3.10 3.38
CA ASN A 413 -4.37 -2.43 2.54
C ASN A 413 -3.89 -2.32 1.08
N TYR A 414 -4.74 -1.90 0.15
CA TYR A 414 -4.44 -1.78 -1.28
C TYR A 414 -3.82 -3.06 -1.88
N ASN A 415 -4.39 -4.21 -1.54
CA ASN A 415 -3.91 -5.52 -1.99
C ASN A 415 -4.65 -6.05 -3.23
N GLY A 416 -4.01 -6.97 -3.93
CA GLY A 416 -4.64 -7.94 -4.81
C GLY A 416 -5.04 -9.21 -4.06
N THR A 417 -5.34 -10.27 -4.77
CA THR A 417 -5.65 -11.59 -4.19
C THR A 417 -4.50 -12.54 -4.49
N PRO A 418 -3.68 -12.94 -3.51
CA PRO A 418 -2.66 -13.95 -3.76
C PRO A 418 -3.31 -15.31 -4.02
N ASP A 419 -2.66 -16.12 -4.87
CA ASP A 419 -3.10 -17.50 -5.14
C ASP A 419 -2.88 -18.45 -3.96
N ARG A 420 -1.90 -18.11 -3.10
CA ARG A 420 -1.56 -18.83 -1.87
C ARG A 420 -1.13 -17.86 -0.78
N THR A 421 -1.63 -18.06 0.41
CA THR A 421 -1.19 -17.36 1.62
C THR A 421 -0.75 -18.38 2.67
N VAL A 422 0.34 -18.09 3.35
CA VAL A 422 0.83 -18.88 4.50
C VAL A 422 0.62 -18.03 5.74
N THR A 423 -0.32 -18.42 6.63
CA THR A 423 -0.52 -17.75 7.91
C THR A 423 0.65 -18.02 8.86
N ILE A 424 0.80 -17.20 9.91
CA ILE A 424 1.86 -17.42 10.90
C ILE A 424 1.67 -18.78 11.61
N LEU A 425 0.42 -19.16 11.85
CA LEU A 425 0.09 -20.48 12.39
C LEU A 425 0.50 -21.61 11.44
N ASP A 426 0.21 -21.47 10.12
CA ASP A 426 0.63 -22.46 9.12
C ASP A 426 2.15 -22.60 9.05
N GLY A 427 2.86 -21.46 9.08
CA GLY A 427 4.31 -21.44 9.13
C GLY A 427 4.87 -22.20 10.32
N ILE A 428 4.38 -21.89 11.54
CA ILE A 428 4.80 -22.58 12.77
C ILE A 428 4.43 -24.07 12.73
N HIS A 429 3.27 -24.41 12.20
CA HIS A 429 2.83 -25.81 12.07
C HIS A 429 3.78 -26.66 11.22
N SER A 430 4.48 -26.04 10.25
CA SER A 430 5.46 -26.75 9.40
C SER A 430 6.72 -27.19 10.16
N TYR A 431 7.05 -26.57 11.31
CA TYR A 431 8.22 -26.89 12.14
C TYR A 431 7.90 -27.81 13.31
N VAL A 432 6.67 -27.74 13.83
CA VAL A 432 6.31 -28.40 15.09
C VAL A 432 5.58 -29.72 14.81
N LYS A 433 6.02 -30.80 15.47
CA LYS A 433 5.39 -32.14 15.31
C LYS A 433 3.92 -32.14 15.74
N PRO A 434 3.07 -32.92 15.06
CA PRO A 434 1.69 -33.12 15.52
C PRO A 434 1.61 -33.48 17.00
N GLY A 435 0.68 -32.85 17.73
CA GLY A 435 0.50 -33.01 19.18
C GLY A 435 1.45 -32.17 20.06
N LYS A 436 2.37 -31.41 19.46
CA LYS A 436 3.23 -30.42 20.15
C LYS A 436 2.82 -28.98 19.90
N LEU A 437 1.87 -28.73 19.01
CA LEU A 437 1.29 -27.42 18.72
C LEU A 437 -0.09 -27.33 19.36
N ILE A 438 -0.30 -26.24 20.12
CA ILE A 438 -1.60 -25.85 20.68
C ILE A 438 -1.95 -24.52 20.05
N TYR A 439 -3.14 -24.40 19.47
CA TYR A 439 -3.63 -23.13 18.95
C TYR A 439 -4.87 -22.66 19.70
N GLU A 440 -4.85 -21.41 20.10
CA GLU A 440 -5.96 -20.70 20.74
C GLU A 440 -5.96 -19.25 20.24
N GLN A 441 -7.04 -18.75 19.66
CA GLN A 441 -7.12 -17.34 19.28
C GLN A 441 -6.95 -16.44 20.52
N GLY A 442 -7.67 -16.71 21.58
CA GLY A 442 -7.54 -16.11 22.91
C GLY A 442 -8.01 -14.67 23.03
N SER A 443 -7.88 -13.85 22.00
CA SER A 443 -8.38 -12.47 21.95
C SER A 443 -8.72 -12.07 20.52
N ASP A 444 -9.48 -11.01 20.35
CA ASP A 444 -9.53 -10.21 19.11
C ASP A 444 -8.46 -9.13 19.15
N CYS A 445 -8.27 -8.38 18.04
CA CYS A 445 -7.34 -7.26 18.01
C CYS A 445 -7.70 -6.16 19.03
N ALA A 446 -8.98 -5.78 19.12
CA ALA A 446 -9.44 -4.66 19.97
C ALA A 446 -10.75 -4.94 20.71
N PHE A 447 -11.42 -6.11 20.46
CA PHE A 447 -12.73 -6.42 21.01
C PHE A 447 -12.64 -7.52 22.07
N GLU A 448 -13.56 -7.47 23.04
CA GLU A 448 -13.66 -8.47 24.11
C GLU A 448 -14.37 -9.76 23.65
N THR A 449 -14.87 -9.76 22.44
CA THR A 449 -15.64 -10.86 21.86
C THR A 449 -15.01 -11.38 20.60
N SER A 450 -15.21 -12.67 20.31
CA SER A 450 -14.88 -13.32 19.06
C SER A 450 -16.13 -13.63 18.30
N TYR A 451 -16.15 -13.33 17.00
CA TYR A 451 -17.17 -13.81 16.09
C TYR A 451 -16.68 -15.08 15.42
N SER A 452 -17.45 -16.16 15.57
CA SER A 452 -17.15 -17.45 14.97
C SER A 452 -18.12 -17.73 13.82
N SER A 453 -17.59 -17.88 12.60
CA SER A 453 -18.40 -18.24 11.44
C SER A 453 -18.94 -19.67 11.57
N LEU A 454 -20.22 -19.83 11.28
CA LEU A 454 -20.93 -21.11 11.25
C LEU A 454 -21.38 -21.48 9.82
N MET A 455 -20.82 -20.87 8.81
CA MET A 455 -21.18 -21.13 7.40
C MET A 455 -21.06 -22.61 7.02
N ALA A 456 -20.07 -23.33 7.56
CA ALA A 456 -19.83 -24.74 7.29
C ALA A 456 -20.85 -25.68 7.98
N VAL A 457 -21.55 -25.22 9.02
CA VAL A 457 -22.49 -26.05 9.80
C VAL A 457 -23.76 -26.37 9.03
N GLY A 458 -24.17 -25.44 8.16
CA GLY A 458 -25.33 -25.63 7.31
C GLY A 458 -25.14 -26.74 6.28
N LYS A 459 -26.24 -27.27 5.78
CA LYS A 459 -26.26 -28.25 4.68
C LYS A 459 -27.34 -27.91 3.67
N HIS A 460 -27.00 -27.98 2.40
CA HIS A 460 -27.97 -27.84 1.32
C HIS A 460 -27.81 -29.00 0.33
N ASN A 461 -28.90 -29.72 0.00
CA ASN A 461 -28.87 -30.87 -0.89
C ASN A 461 -27.79 -31.91 -0.53
N GLY A 462 -27.61 -32.17 0.78
CA GLY A 462 -26.64 -33.13 1.32
C GLY A 462 -25.17 -32.63 1.34
N LYS A 463 -24.88 -31.46 0.83
CA LYS A 463 -23.52 -30.84 0.83
C LYS A 463 -23.38 -29.85 1.99
N PRO A 464 -22.22 -29.79 2.69
CA PRO A 464 -22.00 -28.84 3.77
C PRO A 464 -21.90 -27.41 3.25
N GLY A 465 -22.34 -26.45 4.05
CA GLY A 465 -22.28 -25.01 3.75
C GLY A 465 -23.49 -24.49 2.98
N TRP A 466 -23.27 -23.43 2.23
CA TRP A 466 -24.28 -22.71 1.47
C TRP A 466 -24.12 -23.00 -0.02
N SER A 467 -25.21 -23.38 -0.69
CA SER A 467 -25.26 -23.52 -2.14
C SER A 467 -25.64 -22.18 -2.77
N ALA A 468 -24.93 -21.77 -3.79
CA ALA A 468 -25.21 -20.56 -4.57
C ALA A 468 -25.76 -20.93 -5.95
N THR A 469 -26.75 -20.17 -6.41
CA THR A 469 -27.28 -20.18 -7.78
C THR A 469 -27.22 -18.77 -8.33
N TYR A 470 -26.60 -18.59 -9.49
CA TYR A 470 -26.40 -17.29 -10.14
C TYR A 470 -27.21 -17.15 -11.41
N PHE A 471 -27.72 -15.94 -11.67
CA PHE A 471 -28.46 -15.57 -12.87
C PHE A 471 -27.83 -14.31 -13.47
N ASN A 472 -27.68 -14.27 -14.80
CA ASN A 472 -27.17 -13.09 -15.52
C ASN A 472 -28.26 -12.03 -15.77
N THR A 473 -29.22 -11.93 -14.86
CA THR A 473 -30.28 -10.93 -14.79
C THR A 473 -30.41 -10.45 -13.34
N PRO A 474 -30.81 -9.19 -13.09
CA PRO A 474 -30.91 -8.67 -11.73
C PRO A 474 -32.14 -9.14 -10.95
N ASP A 475 -33.07 -9.85 -11.58
CA ASP A 475 -34.40 -10.24 -11.07
C ASP A 475 -34.58 -11.76 -10.89
N PHE A 476 -33.47 -12.52 -10.86
CA PHE A 476 -33.45 -13.98 -10.75
C PHE A 476 -34.14 -14.73 -11.89
N SER A 477 -34.38 -14.04 -13.02
CA SER A 477 -34.99 -14.65 -14.19
C SER A 477 -33.95 -15.26 -15.14
N GLY A 478 -34.44 -16.09 -16.07
CA GLY A 478 -33.61 -16.70 -17.11
C GLY A 478 -32.87 -17.96 -16.68
N PRO A 479 -31.93 -18.46 -17.50
CA PRO A 479 -31.20 -19.68 -17.21
C PRO A 479 -30.18 -19.47 -16.08
N VAL A 480 -29.91 -20.55 -15.33
CA VAL A 480 -28.85 -20.57 -14.34
C VAL A 480 -27.50 -20.36 -15.02
N ALA A 481 -26.81 -19.29 -14.66
CA ALA A 481 -25.50 -18.93 -15.24
C ALA A 481 -24.36 -19.76 -14.61
N ALA A 482 -24.46 -20.00 -13.29
CA ALA A 482 -23.48 -20.80 -12.54
C ALA A 482 -24.08 -21.29 -11.21
N THR A 483 -23.42 -22.29 -10.62
CA THR A 483 -23.66 -22.72 -9.24
C THR A 483 -22.33 -22.83 -8.51
N ALA A 484 -22.35 -22.60 -7.20
CA ALA A 484 -21.17 -22.72 -6.33
C ALA A 484 -21.54 -23.27 -4.95
N GLN A 485 -20.53 -23.67 -4.16
CA GLN A 485 -20.71 -24.12 -2.79
C GLN A 485 -19.73 -23.38 -1.90
N TYR A 486 -20.21 -22.86 -0.76
CA TYR A 486 -19.42 -22.08 0.17
C TYR A 486 -19.52 -22.69 1.59
N THR A 487 -18.38 -22.99 2.16
CA THR A 487 -18.25 -23.46 3.56
C THR A 487 -17.62 -22.41 4.47
N THR A 488 -17.20 -21.29 3.90
CA THR A 488 -16.65 -20.12 4.59
C THR A 488 -17.51 -18.90 4.30
N ASN A 489 -17.28 -17.81 5.01
CA ASN A 489 -17.93 -16.53 4.74
C ASN A 489 -17.78 -16.11 3.27
N LEU A 490 -18.83 -15.50 2.74
CA LEU A 490 -18.81 -14.95 1.38
C LEU A 490 -17.95 -13.68 1.36
N ARG A 491 -17.01 -13.64 0.45
CA ARG A 491 -16.19 -12.44 0.16
C ARG A 491 -16.17 -12.25 -1.35
N LEU A 492 -17.33 -11.90 -1.89
CA LEU A 492 -17.56 -11.81 -3.32
C LEU A 492 -17.62 -10.35 -3.75
N TYR A 493 -16.83 -9.99 -4.75
CA TYR A 493 -16.80 -8.63 -5.30
C TYR A 493 -16.40 -8.66 -6.77
N THR A 494 -16.83 -7.62 -7.54
CA THR A 494 -16.48 -7.50 -8.96
C THR A 494 -15.40 -6.44 -9.23
N PHE A 495 -14.77 -5.93 -8.18
CA PHE A 495 -13.60 -5.06 -8.30
C PHE A 495 -12.49 -5.78 -9.07
N GLY A 496 -11.82 -5.07 -9.98
CA GLY A 496 -10.79 -5.66 -10.81
C GLY A 496 -11.28 -6.75 -11.77
N ALA A 497 -12.56 -6.66 -12.21
CA ALA A 497 -13.16 -7.64 -13.12
C ALA A 497 -13.18 -9.09 -12.61
N THR A 498 -13.23 -9.28 -11.29
CA THR A 498 -13.42 -10.60 -10.67
C THR A 498 -14.90 -10.95 -10.69
N ALA A 499 -15.26 -12.05 -11.32
CA ALA A 499 -16.65 -12.54 -11.30
C ALA A 499 -16.94 -13.32 -10.00
N PHE A 500 -18.20 -13.34 -9.56
CA PHE A 500 -18.61 -14.13 -8.39
C PHE A 500 -18.44 -15.64 -8.63
N ALA A 501 -18.65 -16.08 -9.86
CA ALA A 501 -18.35 -17.43 -10.33
C ALA A 501 -18.09 -17.41 -11.84
N ALA A 502 -17.46 -18.45 -12.37
CA ALA A 502 -17.23 -18.57 -13.81
C ALA A 502 -18.58 -18.58 -14.56
N GLY A 503 -18.71 -17.72 -15.56
CA GLY A 503 -19.95 -17.55 -16.34
C GLY A 503 -20.94 -16.52 -15.79
N VAL A 504 -20.68 -15.93 -14.61
CA VAL A 504 -21.50 -14.86 -14.04
C VAL A 504 -21.01 -13.51 -14.57
N ASN A 505 -21.93 -12.64 -14.95
CA ASN A 505 -21.65 -11.28 -15.37
C ASN A 505 -20.97 -10.49 -14.24
N LEU A 506 -20.28 -9.41 -14.58
CA LEU A 506 -19.69 -8.52 -13.60
C LEU A 506 -20.67 -7.48 -13.05
N GLU A 507 -21.82 -7.32 -13.71
CA GLU A 507 -22.89 -6.40 -13.36
C GLU A 507 -24.23 -6.92 -13.89
N ASN A 508 -25.35 -6.36 -13.43
CA ASN A 508 -26.71 -6.76 -13.84
C ASN A 508 -26.95 -8.26 -13.68
N PHE A 509 -26.63 -8.79 -12.51
CA PHE A 509 -26.84 -10.20 -12.16
C PHE A 509 -27.49 -10.33 -10.78
N SER A 510 -27.95 -11.55 -10.47
CA SER A 510 -28.45 -11.89 -9.14
C SER A 510 -27.92 -13.24 -8.66
N ALA A 511 -27.94 -13.44 -7.34
CA ALA A 511 -27.48 -14.65 -6.68
C ALA A 511 -28.43 -15.06 -5.56
N GLN A 512 -28.70 -16.35 -5.45
CA GLN A 512 -29.40 -16.97 -4.33
C GLN A 512 -28.42 -17.89 -3.60
N PHE A 513 -28.26 -17.71 -2.30
CA PHE A 513 -27.47 -18.55 -1.43
C PHE A 513 -28.40 -19.23 -0.44
N ALA A 514 -28.39 -20.54 -0.37
CA ALA A 514 -29.33 -21.29 0.45
C ALA A 514 -28.62 -22.35 1.29
N THR A 515 -29.10 -22.55 2.51
CA THR A 515 -28.67 -23.60 3.42
C THR A 515 -29.81 -24.01 4.38
N THR A 516 -29.67 -25.15 5.08
CA THR A 516 -30.47 -25.54 6.22
C THR A 516 -29.58 -25.80 7.41
N VAL A 517 -29.91 -25.23 8.55
CA VAL A 517 -29.19 -25.44 9.82
C VAL A 517 -30.06 -26.12 10.84
N GLN A 518 -29.45 -26.95 11.67
CA GLN A 518 -30.11 -27.60 12.83
C GLN A 518 -29.03 -27.76 13.92
N PHE A 519 -29.36 -27.37 15.14
CA PHE A 519 -28.46 -27.43 16.28
C PHE A 519 -28.97 -28.38 17.35
N GLU A 520 -28.08 -29.05 18.08
CA GLU A 520 -28.41 -29.93 19.19
C GLU A 520 -28.86 -29.15 20.44
N LYS A 521 -28.48 -27.89 20.55
CA LYS A 521 -28.82 -26.96 21.63
C LYS A 521 -29.39 -25.69 21.07
N ASP A 522 -30.08 -24.88 21.88
CA ASP A 522 -30.48 -23.54 21.49
C ASP A 522 -29.24 -22.74 21.09
N GLN A 523 -29.26 -22.14 19.89
CA GLN A 523 -28.16 -21.40 19.32
C GLN A 523 -28.67 -20.07 18.77
N GLU A 524 -28.10 -18.97 19.24
CA GLU A 524 -28.30 -17.68 18.58
C GLU A 524 -27.36 -17.56 17.37
N LEU A 525 -27.94 -17.22 16.23
CA LEU A 525 -27.20 -16.90 15.01
C LEU A 525 -27.25 -15.41 14.76
N GLU A 526 -26.12 -14.86 14.39
CA GLU A 526 -25.93 -13.50 13.91
C GLU A 526 -25.62 -13.55 12.40
N PHE A 527 -26.34 -12.76 11.60
CA PHE A 527 -26.11 -12.63 10.17
C PHE A 527 -25.51 -11.26 9.90
N THR A 528 -24.36 -11.23 9.25
CA THR A 528 -23.70 -9.97 8.84
C THR A 528 -23.71 -9.85 7.33
N LEU A 529 -23.98 -8.68 6.81
CA LEU A 529 -23.90 -8.39 5.37
C LEU A 529 -23.34 -6.99 5.16
N GLN A 530 -22.15 -6.94 4.57
CA GLN A 530 -21.63 -5.73 3.95
C GLN A 530 -21.84 -5.85 2.44
N MET A 531 -22.39 -4.85 1.81
CA MET A 531 -22.71 -4.96 0.40
C MET A 531 -22.54 -3.65 -0.36
N LEU A 532 -22.28 -3.79 -1.64
CA LEU A 532 -22.50 -2.80 -2.69
C LEU A 532 -23.32 -3.49 -3.78
N GLY A 533 -24.60 -3.13 -3.92
CA GLY A 533 -25.51 -3.79 -4.82
C GLY A 533 -26.89 -3.13 -4.80
N THR A 534 -27.85 -3.67 -5.52
CA THR A 534 -29.23 -3.15 -5.53
C THR A 534 -29.92 -3.50 -4.21
N PHE A 535 -29.90 -4.76 -3.81
CA PHE A 535 -30.40 -5.22 -2.53
C PHE A 535 -29.75 -6.52 -2.06
N GLY A 536 -29.81 -6.75 -0.74
CA GLY A 536 -29.55 -8.02 -0.06
C GLY A 536 -30.73 -8.35 0.85
N GLN A 537 -31.37 -9.51 0.65
CA GLN A 537 -32.56 -9.95 1.38
C GLN A 537 -32.30 -11.27 2.07
N LEU A 538 -32.53 -11.34 3.38
CA LEU A 538 -32.44 -12.55 4.17
C LEU A 538 -33.84 -13.14 4.39
N TYR A 539 -33.98 -14.43 4.13
CA TYR A 539 -35.18 -15.23 4.35
C TYR A 539 -34.91 -16.31 5.38
N VAL A 540 -35.88 -16.56 6.25
CA VAL A 540 -35.90 -17.66 7.23
C VAL A 540 -37.18 -18.42 7.02
N ASN A 541 -37.09 -19.71 6.70
CA ASN A 541 -38.26 -20.59 6.42
C ASN A 541 -39.21 -20.00 5.37
N GLY A 542 -38.65 -19.35 4.34
CA GLY A 542 -39.41 -18.72 3.22
C GLY A 542 -39.97 -17.34 3.54
N GLU A 543 -39.85 -16.83 4.75
CA GLU A 543 -40.25 -15.47 5.13
C GLU A 543 -39.08 -14.52 5.05
N MET A 544 -39.25 -13.37 4.38
CA MET A 544 -38.24 -12.31 4.33
C MET A 544 -38.17 -11.60 5.69
N VAL A 545 -37.05 -11.75 6.40
CA VAL A 545 -36.85 -11.19 7.74
C VAL A 545 -36.06 -9.88 7.72
N LYS A 546 -35.26 -9.64 6.68
CA LYS A 546 -34.46 -8.40 6.54
C LYS A 546 -34.17 -8.09 5.08
N GLU A 547 -34.20 -6.80 4.73
CA GLU A 547 -33.70 -6.26 3.46
C GLU A 547 -32.73 -5.12 3.72
N LEU A 548 -31.63 -5.09 2.97
CA LEU A 548 -30.66 -3.98 2.89
C LEU A 548 -30.58 -3.51 1.44
N LYS A 549 -30.36 -2.21 1.20
CA LYS A 549 -30.30 -1.61 -0.14
C LYS A 549 -29.06 -0.74 -0.32
N GLY A 550 -28.56 -0.70 -1.56
CA GLY A 550 -27.44 0.16 -1.92
C GLY A 550 -26.11 -0.26 -1.34
N ARG A 551 -25.35 0.70 -0.81
CA ARG A 551 -24.08 0.49 -0.12
C ARG A 551 -24.33 0.35 1.38
N VAL A 552 -23.91 -0.77 1.93
CA VAL A 552 -23.97 -1.06 3.37
C VAL A 552 -22.57 -1.46 3.83
N GLY A 553 -22.01 -0.71 4.77
CA GLY A 553 -20.66 -0.94 5.32
C GLY A 553 -20.65 -1.33 6.80
N ASP A 554 -21.80 -1.36 7.47
CA ASP A 554 -21.90 -1.59 8.91
C ASP A 554 -21.51 -3.01 9.29
N LYS A 555 -20.85 -3.14 10.44
CA LYS A 555 -20.44 -4.41 11.07
C LYS A 555 -21.49 -4.99 12.00
N GLU A 556 -22.56 -4.27 12.29
CA GLU A 556 -23.64 -4.76 13.12
C GLU A 556 -24.37 -5.91 12.41
N PRO A 557 -24.82 -6.92 13.16
CA PRO A 557 -25.64 -7.99 12.58
C PRO A 557 -26.86 -7.42 11.89
N MET A 558 -27.04 -7.76 10.61
CA MET A 558 -28.25 -7.38 9.88
C MET A 558 -29.50 -8.01 10.48
N TYR A 559 -29.33 -9.20 11.13
CA TYR A 559 -30.41 -9.97 11.76
C TYR A 559 -29.84 -10.94 12.81
N ARG A 560 -30.63 -11.24 13.84
CA ARG A 560 -30.36 -12.27 14.85
C ARG A 560 -31.49 -13.26 14.88
N LEU A 561 -31.18 -14.56 14.93
CA LEU A 561 -32.12 -15.66 14.94
C LEU A 561 -31.80 -16.62 16.09
N LEU A 562 -32.76 -16.82 17.00
CA LEU A 562 -32.65 -17.87 18.01
C LEU A 562 -33.13 -19.19 17.43
N CYS A 563 -32.24 -20.06 17.08
CA CYS A 563 -32.52 -21.43 16.65
C CYS A 563 -32.78 -22.31 17.87
N LYS A 564 -33.91 -22.96 17.88
CA LYS A 564 -34.26 -23.91 18.94
C LYS A 564 -33.65 -25.28 18.68
N ALA A 565 -33.25 -25.97 19.77
CA ALA A 565 -32.67 -27.30 19.73
C ALA A 565 -33.53 -28.29 18.92
N GLY A 566 -32.91 -29.02 18.02
CA GLY A 566 -33.55 -30.02 17.19
C GLY A 566 -34.46 -29.52 16.08
N LYS A 567 -34.73 -28.21 15.97
CA LYS A 567 -35.56 -27.62 14.92
C LYS A 567 -34.70 -27.24 13.72
N PRO A 568 -35.04 -27.68 12.48
CA PRO A 568 -34.39 -27.21 11.27
C PRO A 568 -34.86 -25.80 10.89
N TYR A 569 -33.96 -25.00 10.33
CA TYR A 569 -34.24 -23.66 9.78
C TYR A 569 -33.70 -23.60 8.35
N GLU A 570 -34.55 -23.29 7.39
CA GLU A 570 -34.18 -22.99 6.02
C GLU A 570 -33.79 -21.53 5.93
N LEU A 571 -32.59 -21.26 5.44
CA LEU A 571 -32.00 -19.93 5.33
C LEU A 571 -31.68 -19.64 3.88
N GLU A 572 -32.07 -18.45 3.40
CA GLU A 572 -31.75 -17.99 2.06
C GLU A 572 -31.31 -16.52 2.08
N LEU A 573 -30.18 -16.21 1.42
CA LEU A 573 -29.77 -14.85 1.09
C LEU A 573 -29.96 -14.62 -0.39
N ARG A 574 -30.73 -13.60 -0.76
CA ARG A 574 -30.88 -13.11 -2.13
C ARG A 574 -30.08 -11.82 -2.30
N PHE A 575 -29.24 -11.79 -3.30
CA PHE A 575 -28.42 -10.61 -3.65
C PHE A 575 -28.68 -10.23 -5.10
N SER A 576 -28.82 -8.94 -5.36
CA SER A 576 -29.01 -8.40 -6.72
C SER A 576 -28.11 -7.18 -6.92
N THR A 577 -27.65 -7.00 -8.15
CA THR A 577 -26.84 -5.86 -8.57
C THR A 577 -27.30 -5.29 -9.89
N GLY A 578 -27.18 -3.96 -10.03
CA GLY A 578 -27.38 -3.24 -11.28
C GLY A 578 -26.07 -3.05 -12.04
N SER A 579 -25.95 -1.95 -12.78
CA SER A 579 -24.73 -1.54 -13.47
C SER A 579 -23.63 -1.11 -12.46
N GLY A 580 -22.39 -1.39 -12.80
CA GLY A 580 -21.20 -1.01 -12.02
C GLY A 580 -20.67 -2.10 -11.11
N GLN A 581 -19.67 -1.72 -10.32
CA GLN A 581 -19.02 -2.64 -9.37
C GLN A 581 -19.95 -3.04 -8.24
N CYS A 582 -19.82 -4.27 -7.77
CA CYS A 582 -20.60 -4.75 -6.64
C CYS A 582 -19.76 -5.57 -5.66
N ALA A 583 -20.28 -5.75 -4.44
CA ALA A 583 -19.72 -6.59 -3.40
C ALA A 583 -20.84 -7.23 -2.57
N CYS A 584 -20.61 -8.48 -2.14
CA CYS A 584 -21.44 -9.22 -1.21
C CYS A 584 -20.52 -9.93 -0.23
N MET A 585 -20.39 -9.38 0.97
CA MET A 585 -19.61 -9.94 2.08
C MET A 585 -20.60 -10.38 3.15
N PHE A 586 -20.89 -11.67 3.19
CA PHE A 586 -21.90 -12.24 4.07
C PHE A 586 -21.30 -13.31 4.97
N ASP A 587 -21.72 -13.31 6.23
CA ASP A 587 -21.41 -14.38 7.17
C ASP A 587 -22.61 -14.70 8.05
N MET A 588 -22.65 -15.92 8.51
CA MET A 588 -23.57 -16.45 9.52
C MET A 588 -22.73 -17.07 10.63
N GLY A 589 -22.88 -16.59 11.85
CA GLY A 589 -22.08 -17.06 12.96
C GLY A 589 -22.66 -16.71 14.31
N HIS A 590 -21.84 -16.69 15.32
CA HIS A 590 -22.20 -16.25 16.65
C HIS A 590 -21.02 -15.54 17.32
N THR A 591 -21.35 -14.61 18.21
CA THR A 591 -20.38 -13.90 19.03
C THR A 591 -20.26 -14.56 20.40
N THR A 592 -19.03 -14.81 20.83
CA THR A 592 -18.71 -15.33 22.16
C THR A 592 -17.68 -14.45 22.86
N THR A 593 -17.75 -14.38 24.19
CA THR A 593 -16.72 -13.77 25.00
C THR A 593 -15.53 -14.72 25.15
N PHE A 594 -14.33 -14.18 25.16
CA PHE A 594 -13.14 -14.98 25.45
C PHE A 594 -13.12 -15.44 26.91
N ASP A 595 -12.66 -16.68 27.13
CA ASP A 595 -12.48 -17.29 28.47
C ASP A 595 -10.99 -17.52 28.72
N ASP A 596 -10.34 -16.54 29.34
CA ASP A 596 -8.91 -16.57 29.64
C ASP A 596 -8.54 -17.72 30.55
N ASP A 597 -9.39 -18.08 31.52
CA ASP A 597 -9.12 -19.19 32.43
C ASP A 597 -9.14 -20.55 31.70
N ALA A 598 -10.04 -20.70 30.75
CA ALA A 598 -10.09 -21.89 29.91
C ALA A 598 -8.86 -21.92 28.98
N LEU A 599 -8.47 -20.79 28.40
CA LEU A 599 -7.24 -20.66 27.59
C LEU A 599 -6.00 -21.07 28.40
N LEU A 600 -5.82 -20.52 29.61
CA LEU A 600 -4.69 -20.83 30.48
C LEU A 600 -4.61 -22.32 30.84
N ARG A 601 -5.74 -22.97 31.06
CA ARG A 601 -5.78 -24.43 31.28
C ARG A 601 -5.33 -25.21 30.03
N ARG A 602 -5.77 -24.79 28.83
CA ARG A 602 -5.41 -25.45 27.56
C ARG A 602 -3.94 -25.33 27.22
N ILE A 603 -3.35 -24.16 27.45
CA ILE A 603 -1.92 -23.91 27.18
C ILE A 603 -1.02 -24.33 28.37
N ALA A 604 -1.53 -24.87 29.46
CA ALA A 604 -0.78 -25.19 30.66
C ALA A 604 0.46 -26.08 30.41
N LYS A 605 0.39 -26.99 29.42
CA LYS A 605 1.49 -27.90 29.05
C LYS A 605 2.48 -27.30 28.06
N ALA A 606 2.25 -26.10 27.56
CA ALA A 606 3.17 -25.44 26.63
C ALA A 606 4.47 -25.03 27.34
N ASP A 607 5.60 -25.31 26.71
CA ASP A 607 6.92 -24.86 27.15
C ASP A 607 7.13 -23.36 26.83
N VAL A 608 6.55 -22.92 25.70
CA VAL A 608 6.64 -21.54 25.18
C VAL A 608 5.28 -21.14 24.59
N VAL A 609 4.93 -19.88 24.76
CA VAL A 609 3.79 -19.22 24.08
C VAL A 609 4.34 -18.29 23.03
N VAL A 610 3.91 -18.45 21.77
CA VAL A 610 4.06 -17.48 20.69
C VAL A 610 2.76 -16.69 20.63
N PHE A 611 2.78 -15.46 21.10
CA PHE A 611 1.64 -14.55 21.04
C PHE A 611 1.73 -13.71 19.79
N VAL A 612 0.83 -13.93 18.84
CA VAL A 612 0.77 -13.22 17.57
C VAL A 612 -0.33 -12.16 17.65
N GLY A 613 0.07 -10.95 17.98
CA GLY A 613 -0.83 -9.85 18.26
C GLY A 613 -0.54 -8.61 17.43
N GLY A 614 -1.00 -7.46 17.93
CA GLY A 614 -0.90 -6.18 17.27
C GLY A 614 -2.27 -5.64 16.83
N ILE A 615 -2.31 -5.05 15.66
CA ILE A 615 -3.54 -4.51 15.07
C ILE A 615 -3.76 -5.10 13.67
N SER A 616 -4.67 -4.52 12.90
CA SER A 616 -5.05 -5.07 11.60
C SER A 616 -5.33 -3.93 10.62
N PRO A 617 -5.13 -4.12 9.31
CA PRO A 617 -5.58 -3.19 8.28
C PRO A 617 -7.10 -2.94 8.29
N ARG A 618 -7.86 -3.70 9.10
CA ARG A 618 -9.29 -3.45 9.34
C ARG A 618 -9.54 -2.37 10.40
N LEU A 619 -8.52 -1.95 11.15
CA LEU A 619 -8.61 -0.96 12.22
C LEU A 619 -7.88 0.34 11.86
N GLU A 620 -6.82 0.26 11.04
CA GLU A 620 -6.06 1.42 10.58
C GLU A 620 -6.06 1.51 9.04
N GLY A 621 -6.14 2.73 8.50
CA GLY A 621 -6.15 2.99 7.07
C GLY A 621 -6.95 4.23 6.70
N GLU A 622 -7.25 4.36 5.42
CA GLU A 622 -7.88 5.53 4.81
C GLU A 622 -9.37 5.62 5.15
N GLU A 623 -9.79 6.68 5.83
CA GLU A 623 -11.20 7.06 6.11
C GLU A 623 -12.10 5.88 6.51
N MET A 624 -11.61 5.05 7.40
CA MET A 624 -12.34 3.85 7.80
C MET A 624 -13.52 4.19 8.73
N PRO A 625 -14.66 3.51 8.61
CA PRO A 625 -15.77 3.66 9.54
C PRO A 625 -15.48 2.90 10.86
N VAL A 626 -14.36 3.23 11.51
CA VAL A 626 -13.91 2.62 12.76
C VAL A 626 -13.99 3.65 13.89
N SER A 627 -14.71 3.29 14.97
CA SER A 627 -14.82 4.06 16.18
C SER A 627 -14.86 3.11 17.37
N VAL A 628 -13.69 2.70 17.85
CA VAL A 628 -13.51 1.79 19.00
C VAL A 628 -12.39 2.33 19.86
N GLU A 629 -12.24 1.79 21.09
CA GLU A 629 -11.18 2.21 22.01
C GLU A 629 -9.81 2.18 21.31
N GLY A 630 -9.11 3.31 21.29
CA GLY A 630 -7.80 3.47 20.65
C GLY A 630 -7.83 3.80 19.15
N PHE A 631 -9.02 3.87 18.48
CA PHE A 631 -9.14 4.12 17.04
C PHE A 631 -10.30 5.07 16.71
N LYS A 632 -10.12 5.89 15.67
CA LYS A 632 -11.15 6.78 15.12
C LYS A 632 -10.88 7.06 13.64
N GLY A 633 -11.84 6.71 12.77
CA GLY A 633 -11.80 7.08 11.35
C GLY A 633 -10.65 6.45 10.56
N GLY A 634 -10.04 5.37 11.06
CA GLY A 634 -8.84 4.77 10.51
C GLY A 634 -7.54 5.18 11.21
N ASP A 635 -7.54 6.29 11.96
CA ASP A 635 -6.39 6.74 12.77
C ASP A 635 -6.40 6.13 14.17
N ARG A 636 -5.23 6.17 14.82
CA ARG A 636 -5.04 5.82 16.23
C ARG A 636 -5.33 7.03 17.13
N THR A 637 -6.03 6.81 18.24
CA THR A 637 -6.18 7.81 19.32
C THR A 637 -5.25 7.53 20.49
N ASP A 638 -4.80 6.28 20.63
CA ASP A 638 -3.77 5.82 21.55
C ASP A 638 -2.81 4.88 20.80
N ILE A 639 -1.51 4.96 21.08
CA ILE A 639 -0.49 4.13 20.44
C ILE A 639 -0.14 2.85 21.19
N GLN A 640 -0.76 2.61 22.35
CA GLN A 640 -0.55 1.37 23.10
C GLN A 640 -1.17 0.16 22.37
N LEU A 641 -0.66 -1.03 22.69
CA LEU A 641 -1.33 -2.28 22.28
C LEU A 641 -2.75 -2.30 22.86
N PRO A 642 -3.78 -2.72 22.11
CA PRO A 642 -5.14 -2.77 22.62
C PRO A 642 -5.27 -3.55 23.93
N ARG A 643 -6.09 -3.03 24.84
CA ARG A 643 -6.22 -3.49 26.24
C ARG A 643 -6.44 -4.99 26.37
N VAL A 644 -7.30 -5.58 25.55
CA VAL A 644 -7.62 -7.02 25.60
C VAL A 644 -6.39 -7.92 25.40
N GLN A 645 -5.47 -7.50 24.56
CA GLN A 645 -4.23 -8.23 24.31
C GLN A 645 -3.23 -8.03 25.46
N ARG A 646 -3.07 -6.80 25.96
CA ARG A 646 -2.18 -6.49 27.09
C ARG A 646 -2.55 -7.28 28.33
N GLU A 647 -3.85 -7.33 28.67
CA GLU A 647 -4.35 -8.07 29.81
C GLU A 647 -4.11 -9.58 29.67
N LEU A 648 -4.32 -10.15 28.49
CA LEU A 648 -4.08 -11.55 28.23
C LEU A 648 -2.59 -11.90 28.30
N ILE A 649 -1.70 -11.10 27.72
CA ILE A 649 -0.24 -11.28 27.82
C ILE A 649 0.20 -11.26 29.29
N ALA A 650 -0.27 -10.31 30.08
CA ALA A 650 0.04 -10.24 31.51
C ALA A 650 -0.45 -11.48 32.29
N LYS A 651 -1.63 -12.02 31.97
CA LYS A 651 -2.16 -13.26 32.57
C LYS A 651 -1.31 -14.49 32.20
N ILE A 652 -0.90 -14.60 30.94
CA ILE A 652 -0.01 -15.67 30.45
C ILE A 652 1.35 -15.60 31.14
N HIS A 653 1.93 -14.38 31.25
CA HIS A 653 3.17 -14.16 31.97
C HIS A 653 3.04 -14.56 33.45
N LYS A 654 1.98 -14.11 34.13
CA LYS A 654 1.69 -14.47 35.54
C LYS A 654 1.52 -15.98 35.76
N ALA A 655 1.06 -16.71 34.75
CA ALA A 655 0.99 -18.17 34.73
C ALA A 655 2.37 -18.84 34.56
N GLY A 656 3.47 -18.06 34.52
CA GLY A 656 4.86 -18.55 34.45
C GLY A 656 5.29 -19.01 33.07
N LYS A 657 4.63 -18.58 31.99
CA LYS A 657 4.99 -18.95 30.63
C LYS A 657 6.07 -18.01 30.07
N ARG A 658 7.01 -18.59 29.31
CA ARG A 658 7.92 -17.81 28.46
C ARG A 658 7.14 -17.37 27.22
N ILE A 659 7.29 -16.11 26.80
CA ILE A 659 6.51 -15.52 25.75
C ILE A 659 7.43 -14.96 24.66
N VAL A 660 7.16 -15.36 23.40
CA VAL A 660 7.60 -14.63 22.21
C VAL A 660 6.41 -13.81 21.72
N TYR A 661 6.57 -12.50 21.65
CA TYR A 661 5.54 -11.62 21.10
C TYR A 661 5.87 -11.28 19.64
N VAL A 662 4.95 -11.57 18.73
CA VAL A 662 5.02 -11.24 17.30
C VAL A 662 4.03 -10.11 17.03
N ASN A 663 4.56 -8.90 16.81
CA ASN A 663 3.75 -7.70 16.57
C ASN A 663 3.45 -7.53 15.09
N CYS A 664 2.16 -7.59 14.73
CA CYS A 664 1.65 -7.30 13.40
C CYS A 664 0.96 -5.93 13.44
N SER A 665 1.56 -4.92 12.83
CA SER A 665 0.98 -3.57 12.76
C SER A 665 1.61 -2.76 11.65
N GLY A 666 0.85 -1.88 11.03
CA GLY A 666 1.39 -0.90 10.07
C GLY A 666 1.92 0.35 10.74
N SER A 667 1.47 0.65 11.97
CA SER A 667 1.91 1.80 12.77
C SER A 667 2.76 1.38 13.97
N ALA A 668 3.51 2.33 14.53
CA ALA A 668 4.25 2.12 15.76
C ALA A 668 3.31 1.84 16.93
N ILE A 669 3.54 0.72 17.61
CA ILE A 669 2.83 0.37 18.85
C ILE A 669 3.78 0.47 20.03
N SER A 670 3.39 1.23 21.06
CA SER A 670 4.07 1.21 22.34
C SER A 670 3.88 -0.16 23.01
N LEU A 671 4.99 -0.78 23.34
CA LEU A 671 5.08 -2.12 23.91
C LEU A 671 5.81 -2.11 25.26
N VAL A 672 5.73 -1.02 26.02
CA VAL A 672 6.48 -0.87 27.29
C VAL A 672 6.11 -1.96 28.29
N PRO A 673 4.83 -2.22 28.61
CA PRO A 673 4.46 -3.30 29.51
C PRO A 673 4.80 -4.70 28.95
N GLU A 674 4.59 -4.88 27.64
CA GLU A 674 4.86 -6.15 26.96
C GLU A 674 6.34 -6.49 26.98
N ALA A 675 7.22 -5.48 26.91
CA ALA A 675 8.65 -5.68 27.01
C ALA A 675 9.11 -6.22 28.38
N GLU A 676 8.33 -6.00 29.44
CA GLU A 676 8.59 -6.59 30.76
C GLU A 676 8.07 -8.05 30.84
N HIS A 677 6.99 -8.36 30.13
CA HIS A 677 6.31 -9.65 30.19
C HIS A 677 6.83 -10.68 29.18
N CYS A 678 7.37 -10.21 28.03
CA CYS A 678 7.82 -11.09 26.95
C CYS A 678 9.34 -11.29 26.97
N ASP A 679 9.79 -12.53 26.74
CA ASP A 679 11.22 -12.89 26.66
C ASP A 679 11.86 -12.46 25.34
N ALA A 680 11.08 -12.50 24.24
CA ALA A 680 11.51 -12.06 22.92
C ALA A 680 10.38 -11.35 22.19
N MET A 681 10.71 -10.42 21.27
CA MET A 681 9.75 -9.60 20.56
C MET A 681 10.19 -9.39 19.13
N LEU A 682 9.28 -9.57 18.18
CA LEU A 682 9.44 -9.30 16.75
C LEU A 682 8.43 -8.24 16.30
N GLN A 683 8.85 -7.32 15.41
CA GLN A 683 7.97 -6.49 14.59
C GLN A 683 7.97 -7.07 13.18
N VAL A 684 6.80 -7.44 12.66
CA VAL A 684 6.69 -8.08 11.35
C VAL A 684 5.87 -7.26 10.34
N PHE A 685 5.28 -6.15 10.78
CA PHE A 685 4.38 -5.31 9.99
C PHE A 685 3.22 -6.13 9.40
N TYR A 686 2.91 -5.92 8.11
CA TYR A 686 2.03 -6.76 7.29
C TYR A 686 2.90 -7.44 6.23
N PRO A 687 3.36 -8.67 6.48
CA PRO A 687 4.54 -9.22 5.81
C PRO A 687 4.25 -9.91 4.45
N GLY A 688 3.08 -9.67 3.83
CA GLY A 688 2.75 -10.22 2.53
C GLY A 688 2.31 -11.70 2.55
N GLN A 689 2.11 -12.25 1.34
CA GLN A 689 1.46 -13.55 1.17
C GLN A 689 2.21 -14.75 1.80
N LEU A 690 3.54 -14.68 1.89
CA LEU A 690 4.37 -15.72 2.52
C LEU A 690 4.94 -15.29 3.88
N GLY A 691 4.39 -14.23 4.46
CA GLY A 691 4.84 -13.67 5.73
C GLY A 691 4.85 -14.68 6.87
N GLY A 692 3.87 -15.58 6.94
CA GLY A 692 3.86 -16.61 7.97
C GLY A 692 5.00 -17.61 7.87
N GLN A 693 5.45 -17.93 6.65
CA GLN A 693 6.67 -18.73 6.43
C GLN A 693 7.91 -17.99 6.93
N ALA A 694 8.08 -16.71 6.52
CA ALA A 694 9.22 -15.89 6.95
C ALA A 694 9.30 -15.75 8.48
N VAL A 695 8.14 -15.52 9.14
CA VAL A 695 8.05 -15.46 10.60
C VAL A 695 8.46 -16.78 11.25
N ALA A 696 7.96 -17.91 10.75
CA ALA A 696 8.33 -19.23 11.29
C ALA A 696 9.83 -19.50 11.10
N GLU A 697 10.39 -19.26 9.93
CA GLU A 697 11.83 -19.41 9.67
C GLU A 697 12.66 -18.55 10.63
N THR A 698 12.20 -17.33 10.94
CA THR A 698 12.86 -16.48 11.95
C THR A 698 12.71 -17.06 13.34
N LEU A 699 11.50 -17.50 13.74
CA LEU A 699 11.28 -18.09 15.07
C LEU A 699 12.15 -19.33 15.32
N PHE A 700 12.39 -20.16 14.31
CA PHE A 700 13.16 -21.40 14.44
C PHE A 700 14.63 -21.28 13.99
N GLY A 701 15.03 -20.13 13.46
CA GLY A 701 16.42 -19.78 13.19
C GLY A 701 16.95 -20.16 11.80
N ASP A 702 16.08 -20.53 10.86
CA ASP A 702 16.45 -20.70 9.44
C ASP A 702 16.64 -19.34 8.77
N ASN A 703 15.90 -18.31 9.19
CA ASN A 703 16.17 -16.92 8.88
C ASN A 703 16.83 -16.22 10.06
N ASN A 704 17.95 -15.53 9.82
CA ASN A 704 18.55 -14.63 10.80
C ASN A 704 17.97 -13.23 10.62
N PRO A 705 17.18 -12.69 11.58
CA PRO A 705 16.52 -11.41 11.41
C PRO A 705 17.50 -10.27 11.15
N SER A 706 17.19 -9.42 10.19
CA SER A 706 18.05 -8.32 9.74
C SER A 706 17.31 -7.03 9.45
N GLY A 707 16.00 -7.02 9.62
CA GLY A 707 15.18 -5.82 9.44
C GLY A 707 15.52 -4.71 10.43
N ARG A 708 15.24 -3.47 10.03
CA ARG A 708 15.46 -2.27 10.85
C ARG A 708 14.17 -1.46 10.90
N LEU A 709 13.87 -0.85 12.05
CA LEU A 709 12.69 -0.02 12.22
C LEU A 709 12.76 1.23 11.32
N PRO A 710 11.85 1.43 10.38
CA PRO A 710 11.76 2.65 9.57
C PRO A 710 11.03 3.78 10.32
N ILE A 711 10.66 3.54 11.56
CA ILE A 711 9.92 4.46 12.44
C ILE A 711 10.43 4.35 13.88
N THR A 712 10.34 5.45 14.61
CA THR A 712 10.55 5.49 16.06
C THR A 712 9.36 4.87 16.78
N ILE A 713 9.59 3.96 17.73
CA ILE A 713 8.55 3.45 18.63
C ILE A 713 8.60 4.24 19.94
N TYR A 714 7.60 5.08 20.14
CA TYR A 714 7.44 5.92 21.34
C TYR A 714 7.01 5.08 22.55
N LYS A 715 7.25 5.59 23.76
CA LYS A 715 6.83 4.92 25.00
C LYS A 715 5.32 5.07 25.27
N ASP A 716 4.78 6.21 24.91
CA ASP A 716 3.35 6.54 25.04
C ASP A 716 2.99 7.78 24.23
N THR A 717 1.72 8.13 24.19
CA THR A 717 1.20 9.32 23.50
C THR A 717 1.63 10.64 24.13
N LEU A 718 2.12 10.65 25.37
CA LEU A 718 2.59 11.87 26.05
C LEU A 718 3.91 12.37 25.47
N GLN A 719 4.65 11.52 24.78
CA GLN A 719 5.84 11.92 24.04
C GLN A 719 5.53 12.63 22.71
N LEU A 720 4.27 12.65 22.28
CA LEU A 720 3.86 13.18 20.99
C LEU A 720 3.24 14.59 21.11
N PRO A 721 3.62 15.53 20.25
CA PRO A 721 2.87 16.78 20.06
C PRO A 721 1.44 16.53 19.59
N SER A 722 0.61 17.60 19.51
CA SER A 722 -0.74 17.51 18.95
C SER A 722 -0.71 16.92 17.53
N PHE A 723 -1.57 15.95 17.23
CA PHE A 723 -1.64 15.34 15.91
C PHE A 723 -1.90 16.34 14.78
N LEU A 724 -2.62 17.42 15.08
CA LEU A 724 -2.91 18.50 14.13
C LEU A 724 -1.73 19.48 13.91
N ASP A 725 -0.69 19.42 14.74
CA ASP A 725 0.49 20.27 14.59
C ASP A 725 1.47 19.63 13.60
N TYR A 726 1.71 20.28 12.48
CA TYR A 726 2.59 19.78 11.41
C TYR A 726 4.05 20.21 11.55
N ARG A 727 4.41 20.95 12.58
CA ARG A 727 5.81 21.23 12.92
C ARG A 727 6.52 19.94 13.36
N MET A 728 7.77 19.78 12.92
CA MET A 728 8.55 18.58 13.21
C MET A 728 9.16 18.56 14.62
N LYS A 729 9.23 19.68 15.30
CA LYS A 729 9.79 19.76 16.66
C LYS A 729 9.15 18.76 17.62
N GLY A 730 10.01 17.96 18.28
CA GLY A 730 9.57 16.92 19.22
C GLY A 730 9.04 15.62 18.56
N ARG A 731 9.20 15.45 17.23
CA ARG A 731 8.74 14.28 16.49
C ARG A 731 9.92 13.54 15.87
N THR A 732 9.74 12.25 15.67
CA THR A 732 10.69 11.36 15.02
C THR A 732 12.08 11.38 15.67
N TYR A 733 12.96 10.46 15.33
CA TYR A 733 14.33 10.46 15.83
C TYR A 733 15.10 11.76 15.46
N ARG A 734 14.64 12.49 14.43
CA ARG A 734 15.30 13.70 13.94
C ARG A 734 15.15 14.90 14.89
N TYR A 735 14.04 15.01 15.59
CA TYR A 735 13.72 16.19 16.42
C TYR A 735 13.31 15.84 17.86
N MET A 736 13.32 14.56 18.23
CA MET A 736 12.95 14.08 19.55
C MET A 736 14.16 14.14 20.50
N GLU A 737 13.98 14.79 21.64
CA GLU A 737 15.01 14.86 22.69
C GLU A 737 14.88 13.74 23.72
N GLN A 738 13.69 13.20 23.90
CA GLN A 738 13.41 12.13 24.84
C GLN A 738 13.77 10.76 24.26
N LYS A 739 14.30 9.86 25.09
CA LYS A 739 14.62 8.49 24.67
C LYS A 739 13.31 7.74 24.37
N PRO A 740 13.11 7.23 23.13
CA PRO A 740 11.96 6.40 22.79
C PRO A 740 12.05 5.01 23.42
N GLN A 741 11.07 4.15 23.14
CA GLN A 741 11.16 2.73 23.50
C GLN A 741 12.15 2.01 22.57
N PHE A 742 11.98 2.17 21.26
CA PHE A 742 12.95 1.70 20.27
C PHE A 742 13.24 2.83 19.26
N CYS A 743 14.52 3.02 18.97
CA CYS A 743 14.98 4.07 18.07
C CYS A 743 14.71 3.70 16.60
N PHE A 744 14.60 4.68 15.72
CA PHE A 744 14.70 4.50 14.29
C PHE A 744 15.98 3.73 13.93
N GLY A 745 15.89 2.83 12.97
CA GLY A 745 17.02 1.97 12.55
C GLY A 745 17.28 0.78 13.47
N HIS A 746 16.59 0.66 14.63
CA HIS A 746 16.81 -0.45 15.57
C HIS A 746 16.39 -1.80 14.98
N GLY A 747 17.22 -2.81 15.20
CA GLY A 747 16.95 -4.21 14.91
C GLY A 747 18.13 -5.06 15.38
N LEU A 748 17.82 -6.18 16.04
CA LEU A 748 18.78 -7.15 16.52
C LEU A 748 18.95 -8.30 15.52
N SER A 749 20.02 -9.08 15.72
CA SER A 749 20.32 -10.28 14.93
C SER A 749 20.60 -11.46 15.86
N TYR A 750 20.60 -12.69 15.35
CA TYR A 750 21.09 -13.88 16.04
C TYR A 750 22.62 -13.99 16.03
N THR A 751 23.30 -13.03 15.36
CA THR A 751 24.74 -12.83 15.44
C THR A 751 25.05 -11.44 16.00
N THR A 752 26.31 -11.10 16.12
CA THR A 752 26.76 -9.80 16.63
C THR A 752 27.75 -9.17 15.65
N PHE A 753 27.71 -7.85 15.53
CA PHE A 753 28.57 -7.09 14.65
C PHE A 753 29.38 -6.07 15.46
N ALA A 754 30.62 -5.84 15.05
CA ALA A 754 31.50 -4.81 15.61
C ALA A 754 31.88 -3.82 14.52
N TYR A 755 31.72 -2.54 14.79
CA TYR A 755 32.13 -1.43 13.93
C TYR A 755 33.56 -1.00 14.30
N GLY A 756 34.47 -1.02 13.32
CA GLY A 756 35.81 -0.46 13.43
C GLY A 756 35.81 1.06 13.40
N ASP A 757 37.00 1.65 13.45
CA ASP A 757 37.16 3.10 13.29
C ASP A 757 37.11 3.43 11.79
N ALA A 758 36.15 4.26 11.41
CA ALA A 758 36.00 4.68 10.04
C ALA A 758 36.99 5.76 9.63
N HIS A 759 37.27 5.88 8.34
CA HIS A 759 38.09 6.94 7.78
C HIS A 759 37.45 7.47 6.50
N ILE A 760 37.86 8.67 6.11
CA ILE A 760 37.39 9.30 4.88
C ILE A 760 38.41 9.07 3.78
N GLU A 761 37.97 8.51 2.67
CA GLU A 761 38.72 8.50 1.42
C GLU A 761 38.34 9.72 0.58
N PRO A 762 39.29 10.61 0.27
CA PRO A 762 39.02 11.81 -0.50
C PRO A 762 38.74 11.48 -1.97
N ALA A 763 38.01 12.37 -2.63
CA ALA A 763 37.83 12.30 -4.08
C ALA A 763 39.19 12.36 -4.81
N THR A 764 39.38 11.46 -5.76
CA THR A 764 40.62 11.34 -6.55
C THR A 764 40.31 11.43 -8.05
N LEU A 765 41.25 11.93 -8.83
CA LEU A 765 41.14 11.96 -10.26
C LEU A 765 41.35 10.57 -10.85
N LEU A 766 40.35 10.07 -11.55
CA LEU A 766 40.37 8.75 -12.20
C LEU A 766 41.12 8.82 -13.55
N GLU A 767 41.52 7.65 -14.10
CA GLU A 767 42.23 7.55 -15.38
C GLU A 767 41.46 8.10 -16.60
N ASP A 768 40.12 8.08 -16.51
CA ASP A 768 39.24 8.63 -17.55
C ASP A 768 39.04 10.16 -17.46
N GLY A 769 39.69 10.81 -16.47
CA GLY A 769 39.61 12.25 -16.25
C GLY A 769 38.41 12.71 -15.42
N THR A 770 37.59 11.79 -14.90
CA THR A 770 36.53 12.10 -13.94
C THR A 770 37.07 12.09 -12.51
N MET A 771 36.32 12.71 -11.58
CA MET A 771 36.62 12.62 -10.14
C MET A 771 35.83 11.46 -9.54
N SER A 772 36.49 10.63 -8.70
CA SER A 772 35.77 9.71 -7.83
C SER A 772 34.99 10.51 -6.78
N GLU A 773 33.99 9.84 -6.18
CA GLU A 773 33.28 10.43 -5.04
C GLU A 773 34.14 10.33 -3.76
N GLU A 774 34.00 11.31 -2.86
CA GLU A 774 34.49 11.20 -1.49
C GLU A 774 33.63 10.17 -0.74
N ARG A 775 34.26 9.32 0.10
CA ARG A 775 33.57 8.22 0.76
C ARG A 775 33.97 8.09 2.23
N LEU A 776 33.01 7.70 3.06
CA LEU A 776 33.25 7.20 4.41
C LEU A 776 33.41 5.68 4.34
N VAL A 777 34.57 5.17 4.75
CA VAL A 777 34.89 3.73 4.77
C VAL A 777 34.82 3.23 6.19
N ILE A 778 33.95 2.23 6.44
CA ILE A 778 33.63 1.71 7.76
C ILE A 778 33.93 0.22 7.79
N PRO A 779 34.94 -0.26 8.59
CA PRO A 779 35.15 -1.68 8.79
C PRO A 779 34.04 -2.27 9.67
N VAL A 780 33.36 -3.31 9.19
CA VAL A 780 32.33 -4.02 9.95
C VAL A 780 32.66 -5.50 10.01
N THR A 781 32.70 -6.07 11.23
CA THR A 781 33.07 -7.46 11.49
C THR A 781 31.90 -8.21 12.11
N ASN A 782 31.57 -9.38 11.58
CA ASN A 782 30.67 -10.32 12.26
C ASN A 782 31.44 -11.05 13.36
N THR A 783 31.17 -10.71 14.63
CA THR A 783 31.86 -11.28 15.83
C THR A 783 31.13 -12.49 16.41
N GLY A 784 29.97 -12.86 15.84
CA GLY A 784 29.18 -13.99 16.30
C GLY A 784 29.49 -15.30 15.57
N LEU A 785 28.61 -16.28 15.72
CA LEU A 785 28.79 -17.65 15.23
C LEU A 785 27.90 -18.01 14.03
N ARG A 786 27.10 -17.06 13.54
CA ARG A 786 26.18 -17.23 12.40
C ARG A 786 26.46 -16.19 11.33
N ALA A 787 26.26 -16.55 10.07
CA ALA A 787 26.17 -15.57 9.01
C ALA A 787 24.94 -14.67 9.23
N GLY A 788 25.05 -13.41 8.84
CA GLY A 788 23.95 -12.49 8.99
C GLY A 788 24.16 -11.20 8.22
N ASP A 789 23.04 -10.51 7.95
CA ASP A 789 23.06 -9.20 7.33
C ASP A 789 23.12 -8.12 8.40
N GLU A 790 23.91 -7.10 8.11
CA GLU A 790 23.95 -5.85 8.85
C GLU A 790 23.54 -4.69 7.95
N VAL A 791 22.84 -3.72 8.53
CA VAL A 791 22.51 -2.46 7.86
C VAL A 791 23.32 -1.35 8.49
N VAL A 792 24.39 -0.96 7.80
CA VAL A 792 25.26 0.16 8.20
C VAL A 792 24.57 1.47 7.87
N GLN A 793 24.44 2.35 8.86
CA GLN A 793 23.70 3.60 8.75
C GLN A 793 24.63 4.78 9.04
N LEU A 794 24.56 5.83 8.20
CA LEU A 794 25.27 7.09 8.40
C LEU A 794 24.28 8.20 8.71
N TYR A 795 24.44 8.82 9.85
CA TYR A 795 23.68 10.00 10.26
C TYR A 795 24.60 11.22 10.27
N VAL A 796 24.07 12.36 9.89
CA VAL A 796 24.79 13.63 9.95
C VAL A 796 24.13 14.52 10.98
N GLN A 797 24.97 15.16 11.80
CA GLN A 797 24.60 16.15 12.78
C GLN A 797 25.39 17.43 12.50
N ARG A 798 24.72 18.58 12.62
CA ARG A 798 25.37 19.89 12.59
C ARG A 798 25.32 20.50 13.99
N PRO A 799 26.39 20.40 14.79
CA PRO A 799 26.36 20.76 16.23
C PRO A 799 26.02 22.22 16.51
N ASP A 800 26.31 23.08 15.54
CA ASP A 800 26.13 24.53 15.65
C ASP A 800 24.68 24.98 15.33
N ASP A 801 23.87 24.11 14.70
CA ASP A 801 22.47 24.42 14.41
C ASP A 801 21.54 23.85 15.51
N LYS A 802 21.09 24.73 16.42
CA LYS A 802 20.23 24.35 17.54
C LYS A 802 18.75 24.22 17.20
N GLU A 803 18.34 24.75 16.07
CA GLU A 803 16.95 24.70 15.58
C GLU A 803 16.74 23.58 14.53
N GLY A 804 17.82 23.00 14.06
CA GLY A 804 17.80 21.92 13.10
C GLY A 804 17.56 20.55 13.74
N PRO A 805 17.58 19.48 12.92
CA PRO A 805 17.45 18.12 13.42
C PRO A 805 18.63 17.75 14.33
N VAL A 806 18.36 16.95 15.36
CA VAL A 806 19.40 16.39 16.25
C VAL A 806 20.41 15.57 15.44
N LYS A 807 19.91 14.81 14.49
CA LYS A 807 20.67 14.09 13.46
C LYS A 807 19.72 13.68 12.35
N THR A 808 20.25 13.37 11.16
CA THR A 808 19.46 12.94 10.00
C THR A 808 20.21 11.86 9.23
N LEU A 809 19.52 10.80 8.82
CA LEU A 809 20.08 9.74 7.97
C LEU A 809 20.51 10.33 6.61
N ARG A 810 21.69 9.95 6.12
CA ARG A 810 22.24 10.42 4.85
C ARG A 810 22.76 9.30 3.95
N ALA A 811 23.03 8.13 4.53
CA ALA A 811 23.36 6.94 3.76
C ALA A 811 23.06 5.69 4.58
N PHE A 812 22.80 4.59 3.89
CA PHE A 812 22.76 3.25 4.45
C PHE A 812 23.27 2.22 3.45
N ARG A 813 23.74 1.07 3.98
CA ARG A 813 24.16 -0.06 3.14
C ARG A 813 23.87 -1.36 3.87
N ARG A 814 23.14 -2.26 3.19
CA ARG A 814 22.99 -3.64 3.65
C ARG A 814 24.18 -4.48 3.19
N ILE A 815 24.74 -5.27 4.08
CA ILE A 815 25.86 -6.18 3.79
C ILE A 815 25.62 -7.54 4.46
N ASN A 816 26.04 -8.61 3.80
CA ASN A 816 26.08 -9.96 4.39
C ASN A 816 27.49 -10.28 4.86
N LEU A 817 27.64 -10.85 6.07
CA LEU A 817 28.91 -11.21 6.67
C LEU A 817 28.88 -12.64 7.22
N LEU A 818 29.87 -13.43 6.85
CA LEU A 818 30.13 -14.74 7.45
C LEU A 818 30.73 -14.57 8.86
N PRO A 819 30.63 -15.60 9.74
CA PRO A 819 31.28 -15.57 11.05
C PRO A 819 32.78 -15.25 10.97
N GLY A 820 33.21 -14.19 11.68
CA GLY A 820 34.61 -13.72 11.67
C GLY A 820 35.02 -12.90 10.46
N GLU A 821 34.12 -12.71 9.47
CA GLU A 821 34.39 -11.88 8.29
C GLU A 821 34.32 -10.40 8.64
N THR A 822 35.25 -9.62 8.05
CA THR A 822 35.28 -8.16 8.08
C THR A 822 35.11 -7.65 6.64
N LYS A 823 34.20 -6.68 6.43
CA LYS A 823 34.08 -5.93 5.18
C LYS A 823 34.25 -4.45 5.44
N GLU A 824 34.90 -3.78 4.52
CA GLU A 824 34.90 -2.32 4.44
C GLU A 824 33.64 -1.87 3.71
N VAL A 825 32.84 -1.03 4.37
CA VAL A 825 31.58 -0.51 3.85
C VAL A 825 31.79 0.92 3.44
N GLU A 826 31.62 1.17 2.16
CA GLU A 826 31.80 2.50 1.57
C GLU A 826 30.44 3.21 1.49
N LEU A 827 30.33 4.40 2.07
CA LEU A 827 29.16 5.26 2.00
C LEU A 827 29.55 6.59 1.34
N PRO A 828 28.80 7.08 0.34
CA PRO A 828 29.13 8.31 -0.36
C PRO A 828 29.03 9.52 0.57
N LEU A 829 29.90 10.51 0.35
CA LEU A 829 29.90 11.80 1.02
C LEU A 829 29.80 12.90 -0.06
N ASP A 830 28.61 13.07 -0.58
CA ASP A 830 28.27 14.02 -1.63
C ASP A 830 27.72 15.35 -1.06
N ASP A 831 27.34 16.27 -1.94
CA ASP A 831 26.75 17.55 -1.54
C ASP A 831 25.43 17.36 -0.79
N ASP A 832 24.63 16.34 -1.12
CA ASP A 832 23.37 16.05 -0.46
C ASP A 832 23.60 15.49 0.96
N THR A 833 24.70 14.82 1.22
CA THR A 833 25.13 14.39 2.56
C THR A 833 25.24 15.57 3.52
N PHE A 834 25.75 16.70 3.03
CA PHE A 834 25.96 17.93 3.81
C PHE A 834 24.86 18.98 3.53
N ALA A 835 23.85 18.68 2.73
CA ALA A 835 22.75 19.60 2.48
C ALA A 835 21.96 19.89 3.76
N TRP A 836 21.80 21.17 4.05
CA TRP A 836 21.12 21.68 5.23
C TRP A 836 20.26 22.88 4.85
N PHE A 837 19.20 23.13 5.61
CA PHE A 837 18.37 24.30 5.33
C PHE A 837 19.10 25.61 5.69
N ASP A 838 19.35 26.42 4.69
CA ASP A 838 19.92 27.77 4.90
C ASP A 838 18.81 28.80 5.16
N THR A 839 18.81 29.39 6.33
CA THR A 839 17.81 30.35 6.76
C THR A 839 17.88 31.70 6.02
N HIS A 840 19.01 32.01 5.34
CA HIS A 840 19.18 33.25 4.58
C HIS A 840 18.58 33.14 3.18
N THR A 841 18.81 32.02 2.51
CA THR A 841 18.31 31.79 1.16
C THR A 841 16.93 31.11 1.17
N GLY A 842 16.54 30.47 2.27
CA GLY A 842 15.33 29.66 2.37
C GLY A 842 15.41 28.36 1.55
N ARG A 843 16.62 27.82 1.31
CA ARG A 843 16.89 26.68 0.44
C ARG A 843 17.75 25.62 1.12
N MET A 844 17.67 24.40 0.59
CA MET A 844 18.63 23.35 0.93
C MET A 844 19.92 23.56 0.16
N MET A 845 21.04 23.56 0.85
CA MET A 845 22.36 23.68 0.23
C MET A 845 23.45 23.10 1.15
N SER A 846 24.58 22.72 0.60
CA SER A 846 25.75 22.35 1.37
C SER A 846 26.28 23.63 2.07
N LEU A 847 26.29 23.60 3.41
CA LEU A 847 26.71 24.74 4.23
C LEU A 847 28.10 24.49 4.79
N SER A 848 28.93 25.54 4.79
CA SER A 848 30.22 25.49 5.51
C SER A 848 30.03 25.39 7.02
N GLY A 849 31.01 24.77 7.71
CA GLY A 849 30.99 24.59 9.15
C GLY A 849 31.33 23.20 9.62
N ARG A 850 31.06 22.94 10.90
CA ARG A 850 31.35 21.65 11.54
C ARG A 850 30.18 20.68 11.37
N TYR A 851 30.52 19.42 11.11
CA TYR A 851 29.59 18.31 11.04
C TYR A 851 30.13 17.12 11.81
N ASN A 852 29.23 16.36 12.44
CA ASN A 852 29.51 15.05 13.01
C ASN A 852 28.93 13.98 12.06
N LEU A 853 29.78 13.11 11.56
CA LEU A 853 29.41 11.90 10.86
C LEU A 853 29.24 10.79 11.87
N LEU A 854 28.00 10.40 12.14
CA LEU A 854 27.63 9.40 13.13
C LEU A 854 27.29 8.09 12.39
N TYR A 855 28.01 7.00 12.67
CA TYR A 855 27.80 5.74 11.97
C TYR A 855 27.60 4.58 12.94
N GLY A 856 26.73 3.64 12.56
CA GLY A 856 26.40 2.50 13.41
C GLY A 856 25.14 1.75 12.93
N PRO A 857 24.59 0.85 13.79
CA PRO A 857 23.48 -0.03 13.45
C PRO A 857 22.10 0.64 13.58
N SER A 858 22.00 1.80 14.21
CA SER A 858 20.73 2.51 14.44
C SER A 858 20.97 3.96 14.86
N SER A 859 19.89 4.75 15.00
CA SER A 859 19.96 6.14 15.46
C SER A 859 20.21 6.31 16.97
N ALA A 860 20.34 5.23 17.74
CA ALA A 860 20.58 5.30 19.19
C ALA A 860 21.99 5.80 19.50
N ASP A 861 22.10 6.81 20.37
CA ASP A 861 23.40 7.48 20.66
C ASP A 861 24.44 6.54 21.26
N ASP A 862 24.01 5.54 22.02
CA ASP A 862 24.86 4.59 22.73
C ASP A 862 25.52 3.53 21.83
N VAL A 863 25.14 3.45 20.56
CA VAL A 863 25.71 2.52 19.56
C VAL A 863 26.36 3.21 18.38
N LEU A 864 26.31 4.54 18.30
CA LEU A 864 26.92 5.32 17.23
C LEU A 864 28.37 5.68 17.55
N LYS A 865 29.25 5.54 16.54
CA LYS A 865 30.57 6.14 16.49
C LYS A 865 30.53 7.47 15.74
N CYS A 866 31.53 8.32 15.93
CA CYS A 866 31.56 9.67 15.41
C CYS A 866 32.92 10.02 14.77
N ILE A 867 32.86 10.70 13.63
CA ILE A 867 33.98 11.43 13.03
C ILE A 867 33.54 12.89 12.88
N GLU A 868 34.35 13.84 13.40
CA GLU A 868 34.13 15.25 13.19
C GLU A 868 34.79 15.70 11.89
N VAL A 869 34.06 16.44 11.07
CA VAL A 869 34.53 17.00 9.80
C VAL A 869 34.21 18.49 9.75
N THR A 870 35.05 19.26 9.04
CA THR A 870 34.78 20.67 8.73
C THR A 870 34.69 20.84 7.23
N ARG A 871 33.61 21.41 6.77
CA ARG A 871 33.42 21.80 5.36
C ARG A 871 33.74 23.27 5.17
N PRO A 872 34.48 23.65 4.10
CA PRO A 872 34.94 25.01 3.82
C PRO A 872 33.79 25.98 3.53
#